data_6c0c7f7c98817e82b0e664df06e38464
#
_entry.id   6c0c7f7c98817e82b0e664df06e38464
#
_cell.length_a   1.000
_cell.length_b   1.000
_cell.length_c   1.000
_cell.angle_alpha   90.00
_cell.angle_beta   90.00
_cell.angle_gamma   90.00
#
_symmetry.space_group_name_H-M   'P 1'
#
loop_
_entity.id
_entity.type
_entity.pdbx_description
1 polymer ?
#
loop_
_entity_poly.entity_id
_entity_poly.type
_entity_poly.pdbx_seq_one_letter_code
_entity_poly.pdbx_strand_id
1 'polypeptide(L)'
;MTRTSRAAILAVALAVSAFAGGDPVFSPAYFWMWNGRLDADALCAQLEDMHAHGLHNVCIHPFPKGFRTWFPTEMAPDYLTDGYLDVFAKVVRRAGELGMHAYLYDEGGWPSGGACGRVAESSPEGAFDPREIVLGKDGKLEVLRRPYPKGRAKFPSIIERGTTRRFIDLTHEAYAKRLGGALGTTVRIAFTDEPDIPRGRPGRSLAWTADFAEEFARRKGYDIRPRVPALIADAAQANAALAQARIDFMDVRADLYVERFLAPLRDWCRAHGMMSGGHLNNEDTPEDALNLGHGNLLRSLRAMDVPGVDVIWRQLFPADGGTPARVNPFPRYAASAMHQNGGRFALSESGGIFGDSFSPAQMKWLVDYQMVRGINLFVFAYLAQSNAKSWMTLFEPHAGPDTPYWDFAPHFFRYVERTSRFLSQGKPGAEIVVLFDADAFAAGRVEAAEAAQAHYAVARALDEMNCDYEFAEPRDFAQAKITSDGTFKIGAMNYRAVVVPVGKRLSPMAQEKLAKFAGMGGIVVRGTNVEKIPRTLRVSGDGARPIRVLKRNDGSRRIWFVMNEDMSDRSVEIAFPDNGDVVRYDPGRDAFEKAGTDGMVRRTFNGGESAVYVTGEVPAAREPTRFEGRTVTLGAGWTLRALVSYEVGATDFEVKRCAGEAKPVALGDWRGVLGEQFSGKALYRVEFDSDVAGEALLDLGEVKWCASVRLNGVDAGARFFGPFRWPVTLKKGKNVLEVTVANLLANQLGVDAIRDRILRDFQPNGTYERHQRPFDKLNHESGLFGPVSLASH
;
A
#
# COMPACT_ATOMS: atom_id res chain seq x y z
N MET A 1 27.59 -15.33 21.43
CA MET A 1 26.67 -14.17 21.43
C MET A 1 27.21 -13.14 22.41
N THR A 2 27.72 -12.04 21.89
CA THR A 2 28.37 -10.99 22.70
C THR A 2 27.28 -10.13 23.41
N ARG A 3 27.66 -9.46 24.51
CA ARG A 3 26.77 -8.56 25.28
C ARG A 3 26.08 -7.51 24.42
N THR A 4 26.68 -7.07 23.32
CA THR A 4 26.08 -6.16 22.31
C THR A 4 24.91 -6.75 21.55
N SER A 5 24.92 -8.05 21.23
CA SER A 5 23.79 -8.72 20.56
C SER A 5 22.56 -8.84 21.46
N ARG A 6 22.75 -8.97 22.78
CA ARG A 6 21.60 -9.01 23.72
C ARG A 6 20.99 -7.64 23.96
N ALA A 7 21.78 -6.58 23.95
CA ALA A 7 21.27 -5.21 24.10
C ALA A 7 20.48 -4.76 22.87
N ALA A 8 20.92 -5.13 21.66
CA ALA A 8 20.20 -4.83 20.42
C ALA A 8 18.86 -5.59 20.31
N ILE A 9 18.84 -6.86 20.73
CA ILE A 9 17.60 -7.67 20.79
C ILE A 9 16.65 -7.10 21.86
N LEU A 10 17.17 -6.61 22.98
CA LEU A 10 16.35 -5.99 24.03
C LEU A 10 15.81 -4.62 23.60
N ALA A 11 16.58 -3.84 22.85
CA ALA A 11 16.12 -2.54 22.31
C ALA A 11 15.02 -2.71 21.25
N VAL A 12 15.12 -3.72 20.38
CA VAL A 12 14.05 -4.05 19.41
C VAL A 12 12.80 -4.59 20.12
N ALA A 13 12.97 -5.41 21.17
CA ALA A 13 11.86 -5.87 22.00
C ALA A 13 11.19 -4.72 22.78
N LEU A 14 11.98 -3.73 23.24
CA LEU A 14 11.46 -2.52 23.91
C LEU A 14 10.80 -1.56 22.91
N ALA A 15 11.33 -1.41 21.70
CA ALA A 15 10.65 -0.64 20.64
C ALA A 15 9.31 -1.27 20.26
N VAL A 16 9.26 -2.62 20.14
CA VAL A 16 8.01 -3.36 19.87
C VAL A 16 7.02 -3.28 21.05
N SER A 17 7.50 -3.23 22.30
CA SER A 17 6.62 -3.10 23.47
C SER A 17 6.07 -1.68 23.70
N ALA A 18 6.76 -0.64 23.22
CA ALA A 18 6.27 0.75 23.29
C ALA A 18 5.03 1.01 22.41
N PHE A 19 4.72 0.09 21.47
CA PHE A 19 3.53 0.16 20.61
C PHE A 19 2.26 -0.45 21.22
N ALA A 20 2.27 -0.84 22.49
CA ALA A 20 1.21 -1.62 23.14
C ALA A 20 0.12 -0.77 23.81
N GLY A 21 -0.20 0.41 23.34
CA GLY A 21 -1.30 1.19 23.90
C GLY A 21 -1.48 2.54 23.25
N GLY A 22 -2.47 2.65 22.37
CA GLY A 22 -2.91 3.96 21.84
C GLY A 22 -1.93 4.66 20.90
N ASP A 23 -0.85 4.02 20.49
CA ASP A 23 0.14 4.58 19.59
C ASP A 23 -0.47 4.78 18.18
N PRO A 24 -0.43 6.00 17.61
CA PRO A 24 -1.01 6.32 16.32
C PRO A 24 -0.26 5.69 15.12
N VAL A 25 0.70 4.79 15.34
CA VAL A 25 1.49 4.14 14.29
C VAL A 25 0.64 3.52 13.16
N PHE A 26 -0.57 3.06 13.47
CA PHE A 26 -1.50 2.48 12.50
C PHE A 26 -2.37 3.50 11.76
N SER A 27 -2.30 4.78 12.14
CA SER A 27 -2.88 5.84 11.34
C SER A 27 -2.22 5.83 9.96
N PRO A 28 -2.96 6.04 8.87
CA PRO A 28 -2.32 6.18 7.58
C PRO A 28 -1.34 7.36 7.58
N ALA A 29 -0.35 7.29 6.71
CA ALA A 29 0.48 8.41 6.33
C ALA A 29 0.12 8.89 4.93
N TYR A 30 0.48 10.12 4.58
CA TYR A 30 0.59 10.57 3.21
C TYR A 30 2.04 10.86 2.87
N PHE A 31 2.45 10.63 1.62
CA PHE A 31 3.59 11.34 1.08
C PHE A 31 3.26 12.83 1.05
N TRP A 32 3.87 13.55 1.98
CA TRP A 32 3.79 14.99 2.03
C TRP A 32 4.91 15.60 1.22
N MET A 33 4.56 15.96 -0.02
CA MET A 33 5.51 16.36 -1.05
C MET A 33 5.93 17.81 -0.83
N TRP A 34 7.19 18.02 -0.44
CA TRP A 34 7.77 19.35 -0.28
C TRP A 34 8.31 19.84 -1.64
N ASN A 35 7.47 20.52 -2.37
CA ASN A 35 7.69 20.95 -3.75
C ASN A 35 7.79 22.46 -3.95
N GLY A 36 7.53 23.24 -2.91
CA GLY A 36 7.52 24.68 -2.92
C GLY A 36 8.58 25.30 -2.01
N ARG A 37 8.50 26.62 -1.80
CA ARG A 37 9.33 27.30 -0.82
C ARG A 37 8.98 26.80 0.59
N LEU A 38 9.97 26.34 1.32
CA LEU A 38 9.79 25.75 2.65
C LEU A 38 9.72 26.86 3.72
N ASP A 39 8.51 27.31 4.00
CA ASP A 39 8.22 28.14 5.14
C ASP A 39 7.79 27.26 6.31
N ALA A 40 8.56 27.27 7.38
CA ALA A 40 8.35 26.35 8.50
C ALA A 40 7.02 26.58 9.24
N ASP A 41 6.52 27.83 9.30
CA ASP A 41 5.25 28.13 9.97
C ASP A 41 4.07 27.68 9.11
N ALA A 42 4.14 27.93 7.79
CA ALA A 42 3.14 27.43 6.85
C ALA A 42 3.08 25.90 6.82
N LEU A 43 4.23 25.21 6.86
CA LEU A 43 4.29 23.75 6.93
C LEU A 43 3.71 23.22 8.27
N CYS A 44 4.01 23.88 9.39
CA CYS A 44 3.39 23.53 10.67
C CYS A 44 1.86 23.72 10.63
N ALA A 45 1.35 24.76 9.99
CA ALA A 45 -0.10 24.96 9.83
C ALA A 45 -0.75 23.87 8.96
N GLN A 46 -0.10 23.40 7.87
CA GLN A 46 -0.57 22.24 7.11
C GLN A 46 -0.58 20.97 7.95
N LEU A 47 0.45 20.77 8.78
CA LEU A 47 0.52 19.62 9.69
C LEU A 47 -0.60 19.64 10.73
N GLU A 48 -0.93 20.82 11.25
CA GLU A 48 -2.06 21.03 12.18
C GLU A 48 -3.40 20.74 11.53
N ASP A 49 -3.59 21.11 10.26
CA ASP A 49 -4.78 20.76 9.48
C ASP A 49 -4.90 19.24 9.31
N MET A 50 -3.81 18.57 8.92
CA MET A 50 -3.78 17.10 8.83
C MET A 50 -4.16 16.43 10.14
N HIS A 51 -3.59 16.91 11.26
CA HIS A 51 -3.91 16.41 12.60
C HIS A 51 -5.38 16.63 12.96
N ALA A 52 -5.92 17.82 12.69
CA ALA A 52 -7.33 18.15 12.93
C ALA A 52 -8.28 17.25 12.14
N HIS A 53 -7.86 16.77 10.96
CA HIS A 53 -8.58 15.78 10.16
C HIS A 53 -8.29 14.33 10.56
N GLY A 54 -7.54 14.08 11.65
CA GLY A 54 -7.29 12.73 12.17
C GLY A 54 -6.21 11.95 11.42
N LEU A 55 -5.36 12.64 10.66
CA LEU A 55 -4.15 12.06 10.08
C LEU A 55 -3.01 12.23 11.09
N HIS A 56 -2.46 11.13 11.59
CA HIS A 56 -1.46 11.15 12.66
C HIS A 56 -0.05 10.74 12.21
N ASN A 57 0.13 10.42 10.93
CA ASN A 57 1.44 10.12 10.35
C ASN A 57 1.63 10.88 9.03
N VAL A 58 2.87 11.29 8.76
CA VAL A 58 3.27 11.91 7.49
C VAL A 58 4.60 11.33 7.03
N CYS A 59 4.78 11.14 5.73
CA CYS A 59 6.07 10.81 5.12
C CYS A 59 6.59 12.06 4.39
N ILE A 60 7.59 12.72 4.94
CA ILE A 60 8.09 14.00 4.40
C ILE A 60 8.97 13.72 3.19
N HIS A 61 8.45 13.98 1.99
CA HIS A 61 9.07 13.69 0.71
C HIS A 61 9.58 14.96 0.02
N PRO A 62 10.90 15.25 0.06
CA PRO A 62 11.45 16.46 -0.55
C PRO A 62 11.64 16.32 -2.06
N PHE A 63 11.35 17.38 -2.81
CA PHE A 63 11.55 17.49 -4.25
C PHE A 63 12.58 18.57 -4.61
N PRO A 64 13.89 18.32 -4.46
CA PRO A 64 14.91 19.32 -4.78
C PRO A 64 15.02 19.56 -6.28
N LYS A 65 15.49 20.77 -6.66
CA LYS A 65 15.70 21.16 -8.06
C LYS A 65 16.71 20.27 -8.79
N GLY A 66 17.65 19.68 -8.06
CA GLY A 66 18.65 18.75 -8.60
C GLY A 66 18.12 17.37 -8.96
N PHE A 67 16.92 16.99 -8.53
CA PHE A 67 16.34 15.68 -8.75
C PHE A 67 16.20 15.32 -10.24
N ARG A 68 15.50 16.16 -10.99
CA ARG A 68 15.36 16.07 -12.45
C ARG A 68 15.16 17.46 -13.02
N THR A 69 15.93 17.84 -14.04
CA THR A 69 15.94 19.23 -14.57
C THR A 69 14.61 19.66 -15.19
N TRP A 70 13.77 18.70 -15.58
CA TRP A 70 12.45 18.94 -16.16
C TRP A 70 11.31 18.85 -15.13
N PHE A 71 11.64 18.48 -13.88
CA PHE A 71 10.64 18.29 -12.84
C PHE A 71 10.26 19.65 -12.25
N PRO A 72 8.94 19.98 -12.17
CA PRO A 72 8.51 21.29 -11.69
C PRO A 72 8.61 21.36 -10.17
N THR A 73 9.63 22.00 -9.65
CA THR A 73 9.78 22.24 -8.21
C THR A 73 10.35 23.61 -7.95
N GLU A 74 9.83 24.26 -6.91
CA GLU A 74 10.33 25.52 -6.40
C GLU A 74 10.98 25.36 -5.02
N MET A 75 11.26 24.12 -4.60
CA MET A 75 11.79 23.80 -3.27
C MET A 75 13.03 24.64 -2.93
N ALA A 76 12.96 25.37 -1.85
CA ALA A 76 14.02 26.16 -1.27
C ALA A 76 13.74 26.38 0.24
N PRO A 77 14.74 26.24 1.15
CA PRO A 77 16.15 25.91 0.88
C PRO A 77 16.32 24.52 0.27
N ASP A 78 17.47 24.29 -0.38
CA ASP A 78 17.77 23.04 -1.08
C ASP A 78 18.00 21.87 -0.11
N TYR A 79 17.75 20.66 -0.60
CA TYR A 79 17.84 19.40 0.12
C TYR A 79 19.19 19.24 0.84
N LEU A 80 19.16 18.78 2.09
CA LEU A 80 20.29 18.55 2.99
C LEU A 80 21.19 19.79 3.30
N THR A 81 20.75 21.00 2.95
CA THR A 81 21.39 22.21 3.47
C THR A 81 20.97 22.47 4.94
N ASP A 82 21.74 23.27 5.67
CA ASP A 82 21.39 23.64 7.04
C ASP A 82 19.99 24.25 7.14
N GLY A 83 19.65 25.16 6.21
CA GLY A 83 18.33 25.76 6.14
C GLY A 83 17.20 24.74 5.93
N TYR A 84 17.40 23.73 5.09
CA TYR A 84 16.44 22.64 4.91
C TYR A 84 16.30 21.82 6.20
N LEU A 85 17.43 21.44 6.80
CA LEU A 85 17.45 20.62 8.02
C LEU A 85 16.84 21.37 9.21
N ASP A 86 16.98 22.70 9.28
CA ASP A 86 16.34 23.53 10.31
C ASP A 86 14.81 23.55 10.17
N VAL A 87 14.31 23.70 8.95
CA VAL A 87 12.86 23.60 8.66
C VAL A 87 12.35 22.20 9.00
N PHE A 88 13.04 21.16 8.54
CA PHE A 88 12.67 19.77 8.82
C PHE A 88 12.59 19.50 10.33
N ALA A 89 13.60 19.94 11.10
CA ALA A 89 13.61 19.76 12.55
C ALA A 89 12.49 20.51 13.26
N LYS A 90 12.13 21.71 12.78
CA LYS A 90 10.99 22.47 13.34
C LYS A 90 9.67 21.74 13.11
N VAL A 91 9.44 21.23 11.89
CA VAL A 91 8.24 20.48 11.54
C VAL A 91 8.16 19.17 12.32
N VAL A 92 9.25 18.42 12.44
CA VAL A 92 9.30 17.19 13.24
C VAL A 92 9.02 17.46 14.73
N ARG A 93 9.54 18.56 15.28
CA ARG A 93 9.22 18.96 16.67
C ARG A 93 7.72 19.22 16.79
N ARG A 94 7.13 19.95 15.85
CA ARG A 94 5.69 20.22 15.86
C ARG A 94 4.87 18.95 15.74
N ALA A 95 5.27 17.98 14.90
CA ALA A 95 4.65 16.68 14.84
C ALA A 95 4.65 15.98 16.22
N GLY A 96 5.79 15.97 16.91
CA GLY A 96 5.90 15.40 18.25
C GLY A 96 5.00 16.09 19.28
N GLU A 97 4.89 17.42 19.25
CA GLU A 97 3.97 18.20 20.11
C GLU A 97 2.50 17.86 19.87
N LEU A 98 2.13 17.52 18.62
CA LEU A 98 0.79 17.09 18.23
C LEU A 98 0.54 15.59 18.51
N GLY A 99 1.56 14.81 18.94
CA GLY A 99 1.46 13.36 19.08
C GLY A 99 1.45 12.62 17.75
N MET A 100 1.88 13.26 16.67
CA MET A 100 2.02 12.68 15.34
C MET A 100 3.39 12.02 15.17
N HIS A 101 3.50 11.13 14.16
CA HIS A 101 4.79 10.60 13.70
C HIS A 101 5.13 11.11 12.31
N ALA A 102 6.43 11.29 12.07
CA ALA A 102 6.98 11.55 10.76
C ALA A 102 7.79 10.34 10.29
N TYR A 103 7.62 9.94 9.03
CA TYR A 103 8.52 9.01 8.37
C TYR A 103 9.60 9.83 7.67
N LEU A 104 10.83 9.42 7.86
CA LEU A 104 11.98 9.99 7.18
C LEU A 104 12.05 9.39 5.77
N TYR A 105 11.66 10.13 4.76
CA TYR A 105 11.96 9.76 3.39
C TYR A 105 13.45 10.01 3.14
N ASP A 106 14.22 8.95 2.81
CA ASP A 106 15.68 8.96 2.89
C ASP A 106 16.37 9.60 1.69
N GLU A 107 15.60 10.11 0.69
CA GLU A 107 16.12 10.65 -0.56
C GLU A 107 15.53 12.04 -0.88
N GLY A 108 16.10 12.71 -1.86
CA GLY A 108 15.53 13.89 -2.52
C GLY A 108 14.95 13.52 -3.88
N GLY A 109 13.64 13.26 -3.95
CA GLY A 109 12.98 12.57 -5.06
C GLY A 109 13.18 11.06 -4.95
N TRP A 110 13.19 10.34 -6.07
CA TRP A 110 13.43 8.89 -6.13
C TRP A 110 14.32 8.52 -7.33
N PRO A 111 14.92 7.31 -7.38
CA PRO A 111 14.97 6.24 -6.37
C PRO A 111 15.94 6.54 -5.22
N SER A 112 15.76 5.85 -4.08
CA SER A 112 16.62 5.98 -2.91
C SER A 112 18.02 5.42 -3.11
N GLY A 113 19.04 6.08 -2.54
CA GLY A 113 20.45 5.63 -2.52
C GLY A 113 21.46 6.61 -3.13
N GLY A 114 20.97 7.72 -3.71
CA GLY A 114 21.81 8.71 -4.41
C GLY A 114 22.07 10.01 -3.66
N ALA A 115 21.27 10.33 -2.65
CA ALA A 115 21.24 11.64 -1.99
C ALA A 115 21.12 12.79 -3.00
N CYS A 116 20.17 12.65 -3.95
CA CYS A 116 20.00 13.58 -5.08
C CYS A 116 21.32 13.85 -5.83
N GLY A 117 22.07 12.79 -6.13
CA GLY A 117 23.33 12.87 -6.90
C GLY A 117 24.60 13.06 -6.07
N ARG A 118 24.50 13.48 -4.82
CA ARG A 118 25.66 13.81 -3.97
C ARG A 118 26.59 12.62 -3.68
N VAL A 119 26.02 11.40 -3.61
CA VAL A 119 26.82 10.18 -3.44
C VAL A 119 27.75 9.98 -4.63
N ALA A 120 27.23 10.06 -5.85
CA ALA A 120 28.03 9.91 -7.07
C ALA A 120 29.06 11.05 -7.23
N GLU A 121 28.69 12.28 -6.90
CA GLU A 121 29.56 13.46 -6.99
C GLU A 121 30.71 13.42 -5.99
N SER A 122 30.52 12.79 -4.85
CA SER A 122 31.56 12.59 -3.82
C SER A 122 32.35 11.29 -4.00
N SER A 123 32.14 10.57 -5.11
CA SER A 123 32.76 9.27 -5.37
C SER A 123 34.26 9.43 -5.63
N PRO A 124 35.15 8.81 -4.85
CA PRO A 124 36.56 8.82 -5.13
C PRO A 124 36.83 8.17 -6.50
N GLU A 125 37.40 8.92 -7.44
CA GLU A 125 37.75 8.44 -8.80
C GLU A 125 36.64 7.63 -9.50
N GLY A 126 35.36 7.92 -9.19
CA GLY A 126 34.21 7.18 -9.73
C GLY A 126 34.08 5.74 -9.17
N ALA A 127 34.49 5.52 -7.93
CA ALA A 127 34.40 4.20 -7.29
C ALA A 127 32.94 3.72 -7.21
N PHE A 128 31.97 4.63 -7.06
CA PHE A 128 30.54 4.34 -6.94
C PHE A 128 29.78 4.38 -8.28
N ASP A 129 30.48 4.63 -9.40
CA ASP A 129 29.83 4.71 -10.71
C ASP A 129 29.23 3.35 -11.11
N PRO A 130 28.06 3.35 -11.75
CA PRO A 130 27.50 2.15 -12.34
C PRO A 130 28.47 1.52 -13.36
N ARG A 131 28.63 0.21 -13.32
CA ARG A 131 29.52 -0.54 -14.24
C ARG A 131 28.72 -1.56 -15.02
N GLU A 132 29.26 -1.88 -16.19
CA GLU A 132 28.80 -2.97 -17.03
C GLU A 132 30.00 -3.75 -17.59
N ILE A 133 29.81 -5.06 -17.74
CA ILE A 133 30.77 -5.89 -18.46
C ILE A 133 30.28 -6.07 -19.89
N VAL A 134 31.18 -5.84 -20.84
CA VAL A 134 30.93 -5.92 -22.27
C VAL A 134 31.89 -6.87 -22.96
N LEU A 135 31.57 -7.34 -24.15
CA LEU A 135 32.48 -8.02 -25.04
C LEU A 135 33.10 -6.97 -25.98
N GLY A 136 34.41 -6.73 -25.84
CA GLY A 136 35.16 -5.82 -26.69
C GLY A 136 35.27 -6.32 -28.13
N LYS A 137 35.71 -5.44 -29.02
CA LYS A 137 35.89 -5.75 -30.44
C LYS A 137 36.93 -6.85 -30.70
N ASP A 138 37.90 -6.98 -29.80
CA ASP A 138 38.94 -8.02 -29.82
C ASP A 138 38.47 -9.37 -29.21
N GLY A 139 37.21 -9.46 -28.81
CA GLY A 139 36.64 -10.65 -28.17
C GLY A 139 36.98 -10.78 -26.68
N LYS A 140 37.63 -9.79 -26.06
CA LYS A 140 37.91 -9.80 -24.62
C LYS A 140 36.79 -9.13 -23.82
N LEU A 141 36.67 -9.55 -22.58
CA LEU A 141 35.74 -8.92 -21.64
C LEU A 141 36.37 -7.64 -21.06
N GLU A 142 35.59 -6.57 -21.10
CA GLU A 142 35.94 -5.28 -20.54
C GLU A 142 34.89 -4.82 -19.55
N VAL A 143 35.32 -4.27 -18.40
CA VAL A 143 34.43 -3.62 -17.42
C VAL A 143 34.46 -2.11 -17.65
N LEU A 144 33.34 -1.57 -18.09
CA LEU A 144 33.20 -0.15 -18.40
C LEU A 144 32.33 0.57 -17.37
N ARG A 145 32.64 1.82 -17.07
CA ARG A 145 31.74 2.71 -16.32
C ARG A 145 30.63 3.19 -17.25
N ARG A 146 29.40 3.20 -16.74
CA ARG A 146 28.26 3.72 -17.51
C ARG A 146 28.16 5.22 -17.31
N PRO A 147 27.93 5.99 -18.40
CA PRO A 147 27.64 7.41 -18.29
C PRO A 147 26.29 7.61 -17.56
N TYR A 148 26.22 8.64 -16.76
CA TYR A 148 24.98 9.06 -16.14
C TYR A 148 24.02 9.69 -17.17
N PRO A 149 22.71 9.41 -17.07
CA PRO A 149 21.72 10.06 -17.93
C PRO A 149 21.74 11.59 -17.72
N LYS A 150 21.64 12.35 -18.81
CA LYS A 150 21.52 13.81 -18.73
C LYS A 150 20.14 14.20 -18.14
N GLY A 151 20.08 15.34 -17.46
CA GLY A 151 18.84 15.91 -16.94
C GLY A 151 18.28 15.21 -15.71
N ARG A 152 19.07 14.37 -15.05
CA ARG A 152 18.72 13.70 -13.78
C ARG A 152 19.89 13.76 -12.81
N ALA A 153 19.59 13.70 -11.53
CA ALA A 153 20.60 13.45 -10.51
C ALA A 153 21.41 12.18 -10.85
N LYS A 154 22.70 12.21 -10.60
CA LYS A 154 23.57 11.05 -10.83
C LYS A 154 23.25 9.98 -9.82
N PHE A 155 22.82 8.80 -10.28
CA PHE A 155 22.47 7.70 -9.41
C PHE A 155 23.61 6.66 -9.38
N PRO A 156 24.23 6.42 -8.21
CA PRO A 156 25.38 5.51 -8.09
C PRO A 156 24.96 4.06 -8.19
N SER A 157 25.91 3.15 -8.29
CA SER A 157 25.66 1.73 -8.07
C SER A 157 25.60 1.43 -6.57
N ILE A 158 24.39 1.26 -6.04
CA ILE A 158 24.18 0.99 -4.61
C ILE A 158 24.71 -0.37 -4.14
N ILE A 159 25.10 -1.25 -5.06
CA ILE A 159 25.74 -2.53 -4.75
C ILE A 159 27.29 -2.49 -4.88
N GLU A 160 27.87 -1.33 -5.17
CA GLU A 160 29.33 -1.13 -5.04
C GLU A 160 29.73 -0.98 -3.55
N ARG A 161 30.94 -1.40 -3.22
CA ARG A 161 31.43 -1.26 -1.83
C ARG A 161 31.54 0.20 -1.42
N GLY A 162 31.03 0.52 -0.26
CA GLY A 162 31.13 1.85 0.35
C GLY A 162 30.07 2.85 -0.11
N THR A 163 29.31 2.57 -1.17
CA THR A 163 28.27 3.48 -1.68
C THR A 163 27.21 3.78 -0.61
N THR A 164 26.66 2.76 0.01
CA THR A 164 25.61 2.92 1.02
C THR A 164 26.13 3.57 2.30
N ARG A 165 27.40 3.29 2.69
CA ARG A 165 27.98 4.02 3.83
C ARG A 165 28.03 5.52 3.52
N ARG A 166 28.43 5.89 2.30
CA ARG A 166 28.44 7.29 1.87
C ARG A 166 27.05 7.89 1.81
N PHE A 167 26.06 7.13 1.35
CA PHE A 167 24.66 7.55 1.38
C PHE A 167 24.20 7.84 2.81
N ILE A 168 24.44 6.93 3.75
CA ILE A 168 24.13 7.10 5.17
C ILE A 168 24.81 8.34 5.74
N ASP A 169 26.11 8.55 5.45
CA ASP A 169 26.87 9.70 5.95
C ASP A 169 26.29 11.03 5.45
N LEU A 170 25.80 11.09 4.22
CA LEU A 170 25.24 12.31 3.62
C LEU A 170 23.81 12.59 4.04
N THR A 171 23.01 11.56 4.27
CA THR A 171 21.55 11.68 4.54
C THR A 171 21.24 11.38 6.01
N HIS A 172 21.23 10.14 6.39
CA HIS A 172 20.82 9.66 7.70
C HIS A 172 21.59 10.31 8.86
N GLU A 173 22.90 10.44 8.75
CA GLU A 173 23.73 11.11 9.77
C GLU A 173 23.45 12.64 9.84
N ALA A 174 23.13 13.26 8.71
CA ALA A 174 22.75 14.68 8.72
C ALA A 174 21.42 14.89 9.46
N TYR A 175 20.45 14.03 9.21
CA TYR A 175 19.19 14.06 9.98
C TYR A 175 19.40 13.73 11.46
N ALA A 176 20.19 12.67 11.77
CA ALA A 176 20.47 12.28 13.14
C ALA A 176 21.11 13.41 13.95
N LYS A 177 22.06 14.11 13.36
CA LYS A 177 22.76 15.26 13.97
C LYS A 177 21.81 16.42 14.30
N ARG A 178 20.80 16.61 13.46
CA ARG A 178 19.84 17.73 13.62
C ARG A 178 18.64 17.36 14.50
N LEU A 179 18.16 16.12 14.43
CA LEU A 179 16.92 15.68 15.09
C LEU A 179 17.16 15.12 16.50
N GLY A 180 18.34 14.56 16.76
CA GLY A 180 18.70 14.03 18.07
C GLY A 180 17.67 13.03 18.62
N GLY A 181 17.12 13.32 19.80
CA GLY A 181 16.15 12.45 20.47
C GLY A 181 14.78 12.28 19.79
N ALA A 182 14.53 12.97 18.68
CA ALA A 182 13.30 12.75 17.90
C ALA A 182 13.38 11.46 17.07
N LEU A 183 14.59 10.96 16.78
CA LEU A 183 14.75 9.63 16.16
C LEU A 183 14.33 8.52 17.13
N GLY A 184 13.59 7.55 16.61
CA GLY A 184 13.02 6.47 17.41
C GLY A 184 11.80 6.84 18.24
N THR A 185 11.44 8.12 18.29
CA THR A 185 10.26 8.64 18.99
C THR A 185 9.25 9.24 18.00
N THR A 186 9.43 10.47 17.60
CA THR A 186 8.61 11.12 16.58
C THR A 186 8.90 10.57 15.18
N VAL A 187 10.19 10.35 14.85
CA VAL A 187 10.60 9.75 13.57
C VAL A 187 10.90 8.27 13.79
N ARG A 188 9.99 7.40 13.37
CA ARG A 188 10.07 5.96 13.67
C ARG A 188 10.47 5.07 12.51
N ILE A 189 10.20 5.49 11.29
CA ILE A 189 10.49 4.73 10.07
C ILE A 189 11.35 5.59 9.16
N ALA A 190 12.44 5.02 8.63
CA ALA A 190 13.11 5.53 7.45
C ALA A 190 12.53 4.81 6.24
N PHE A 191 11.95 5.59 5.32
CA PHE A 191 11.28 5.10 4.12
C PHE A 191 12.25 5.16 2.94
N THR A 192 12.53 3.98 2.36
CA THR A 192 13.37 3.79 1.19
C THR A 192 12.47 3.49 -0.01
N ASP A 193 12.58 4.30 -1.06
CA ASP A 193 11.71 4.28 -2.24
C ASP A 193 12.44 3.74 -3.47
N GLU A 194 11.90 2.67 -4.07
CA GLU A 194 12.35 2.06 -5.33
C GLU A 194 13.88 2.00 -5.53
N PRO A 195 14.71 1.63 -4.53
CA PRO A 195 16.17 1.68 -4.67
C PRO A 195 16.63 0.84 -5.87
N ASP A 196 17.09 1.52 -6.91
CA ASP A 196 17.36 0.89 -8.21
C ASP A 196 18.78 0.34 -8.27
N ILE A 197 18.93 -0.85 -8.84
CA ILE A 197 20.21 -1.47 -9.11
C ILE A 197 20.51 -1.38 -10.60
N PRO A 198 21.73 -0.98 -10.99
CA PRO A 198 22.09 -0.90 -12.40
C PRO A 198 21.77 -2.19 -13.15
N ARG A 199 21.13 -2.06 -14.30
CA ARG A 199 20.73 -3.17 -15.18
C ARG A 199 21.68 -3.23 -16.37
N GLY A 200 21.95 -4.43 -16.91
CA GLY A 200 22.64 -4.57 -18.18
C GLY A 200 21.77 -4.10 -19.36
N ARG A 201 22.38 -4.07 -20.55
CA ARG A 201 21.68 -3.78 -21.81
C ARG A 201 21.57 -5.07 -22.61
N PRO A 202 20.36 -5.63 -22.82
CA PRO A 202 20.19 -6.89 -23.53
C PRO A 202 20.96 -6.90 -24.87
N GLY A 203 21.71 -7.97 -25.12
CA GLY A 203 22.56 -8.12 -26.30
C GLY A 203 23.84 -7.27 -26.33
N ARG A 204 24.13 -6.50 -25.27
CA ARG A 204 25.29 -5.60 -25.24
C ARG A 204 26.14 -5.72 -23.99
N SER A 205 25.51 -5.90 -22.83
CA SER A 205 26.22 -5.89 -21.56
C SER A 205 25.43 -6.58 -20.44
N LEU A 206 26.16 -6.98 -19.39
CA LEU A 206 25.56 -7.28 -18.08
C LEU A 206 25.97 -6.21 -17.08
N ALA A 207 25.12 -5.91 -16.11
CA ALA A 207 25.47 -5.02 -15.02
C ALA A 207 26.55 -5.69 -14.14
N TRP A 208 27.50 -4.89 -13.66
CA TRP A 208 28.68 -5.38 -12.97
C TRP A 208 29.07 -4.49 -11.80
N THR A 209 29.87 -5.01 -10.87
CA THR A 209 30.59 -4.23 -9.86
C THR A 209 32.10 -4.45 -9.99
N ALA A 210 32.90 -3.62 -9.36
CA ALA A 210 34.36 -3.74 -9.43
C ALA A 210 34.87 -5.11 -8.98
N ASP A 211 34.21 -5.75 -8.04
CA ASP A 211 34.60 -7.02 -7.42
C ASP A 211 33.59 -8.17 -7.69
N PHE A 212 32.71 -8.02 -8.70
CA PHE A 212 31.63 -9.00 -8.93
C PHE A 212 32.15 -10.40 -9.23
N ALA A 213 33.21 -10.50 -10.04
CA ALA A 213 33.78 -11.81 -10.39
C ALA A 213 34.32 -12.56 -9.18
N GLU A 214 35.02 -11.86 -8.30
CA GLU A 214 35.58 -12.43 -7.06
C GLU A 214 34.46 -12.84 -6.10
N GLU A 215 33.46 -12.00 -5.89
CA GLU A 215 32.31 -12.32 -5.06
C GLU A 215 31.49 -13.47 -5.61
N PHE A 216 31.33 -13.53 -6.93
CA PHE A 216 30.64 -14.63 -7.60
C PHE A 216 31.42 -15.95 -7.39
N ALA A 217 32.73 -15.96 -7.69
CA ALA A 217 33.55 -17.15 -7.55
C ALA A 217 33.61 -17.66 -6.10
N ARG A 218 33.67 -16.73 -5.14
CA ARG A 218 33.66 -17.06 -3.71
C ARG A 218 32.33 -17.73 -3.29
N ARG A 219 31.20 -17.30 -3.84
CA ARG A 219 29.85 -17.78 -3.47
C ARG A 219 29.45 -19.03 -4.21
N LYS A 220 29.81 -19.11 -5.50
CA LYS A 220 29.36 -20.19 -6.41
C LYS A 220 30.39 -21.26 -6.69
N GLY A 221 31.67 -21.03 -6.32
CA GLY A 221 32.73 -21.99 -6.49
C GLY A 221 33.26 -22.10 -7.93
N TYR A 222 32.86 -21.19 -8.84
CA TYR A 222 33.35 -21.13 -10.21
C TYR A 222 33.43 -19.68 -10.73
N ASP A 223 34.21 -19.47 -11.79
CA ASP A 223 34.31 -18.17 -12.45
C ASP A 223 33.21 -18.00 -13.48
N ILE A 224 32.41 -16.93 -13.37
CA ILE A 224 31.32 -16.61 -14.31
C ILE A 224 31.83 -16.04 -15.63
N ARG A 225 33.03 -15.40 -15.66
CA ARG A 225 33.55 -14.68 -16.83
C ARG A 225 33.55 -15.51 -18.14
N PRO A 226 33.91 -16.80 -18.17
CA PRO A 226 33.78 -17.59 -19.38
C PRO A 226 32.38 -17.73 -19.94
N ARG A 227 31.34 -17.52 -19.14
CA ARG A 227 29.93 -17.59 -19.55
C ARG A 227 29.36 -16.25 -20.00
N VAL A 228 30.01 -15.13 -19.63
CA VAL A 228 29.51 -13.76 -19.90
C VAL A 228 29.27 -13.50 -21.39
N PRO A 229 30.16 -13.87 -22.34
CA PRO A 229 29.87 -13.66 -23.75
C PRO A 229 28.57 -14.32 -24.23
N ALA A 230 28.33 -15.56 -23.80
CA ALA A 230 27.09 -16.28 -24.13
C ALA A 230 25.87 -15.68 -23.47
N LEU A 231 25.97 -15.23 -22.20
CA LEU A 231 24.89 -14.52 -21.48
C LEU A 231 24.54 -13.18 -22.15
N ILE A 232 25.53 -12.44 -22.65
CA ILE A 232 25.30 -11.19 -23.40
C ILE A 232 24.63 -11.48 -24.74
N ALA A 233 25.13 -12.47 -25.47
CA ALA A 233 24.60 -12.85 -26.79
C ALA A 233 23.14 -13.34 -26.72
N ASP A 234 22.73 -13.96 -25.61
CA ASP A 234 21.37 -14.44 -25.40
C ASP A 234 20.42 -13.33 -24.88
N ALA A 235 20.28 -12.28 -25.69
CA ALA A 235 19.45 -11.12 -25.36
C ALA A 235 17.98 -11.48 -25.11
N ALA A 236 17.49 -12.53 -25.76
CA ALA A 236 16.13 -13.05 -25.61
C ALA A 236 15.96 -13.92 -24.35
N GLN A 237 17.06 -14.27 -23.65
CA GLN A 237 17.05 -15.11 -22.44
C GLN A 237 16.37 -16.49 -22.68
N ALA A 238 16.55 -17.03 -23.85
CA ALA A 238 15.87 -18.25 -24.30
C ALA A 238 16.76 -19.50 -24.28
N ASN A 239 18.10 -19.36 -24.17
CA ASN A 239 19.01 -20.50 -24.16
C ASN A 239 18.98 -21.24 -22.80
N ALA A 240 18.32 -22.39 -22.74
CA ALA A 240 18.17 -23.21 -21.55
C ALA A 240 19.51 -23.67 -20.94
N ALA A 241 20.59 -23.84 -21.75
CA ALA A 241 21.90 -24.22 -21.23
C ALA A 241 22.55 -23.13 -20.34
N LEU A 242 22.09 -21.90 -20.42
CA LEU A 242 22.55 -20.78 -19.62
C LEU A 242 21.69 -20.54 -18.36
N ALA A 243 20.60 -21.30 -18.14
CA ALA A 243 19.66 -21.08 -17.05
C ALA A 243 20.36 -21.05 -15.69
N GLN A 244 21.23 -22.04 -15.40
CA GLN A 244 21.93 -22.07 -14.12
C GLN A 244 22.87 -20.85 -13.92
N ALA A 245 23.55 -20.43 -14.98
CA ALA A 245 24.41 -19.24 -14.92
C ALA A 245 23.62 -17.96 -14.66
N ARG A 246 22.38 -17.82 -15.20
CA ARG A 246 21.47 -16.70 -14.90
C ARG A 246 21.00 -16.75 -13.47
N ILE A 247 20.55 -17.91 -12.98
CA ILE A 247 20.16 -18.11 -11.58
C ILE A 247 21.28 -17.70 -10.64
N ASP A 248 22.48 -18.24 -10.85
CA ASP A 248 23.64 -17.94 -9.99
C ASP A 248 24.05 -16.46 -10.06
N PHE A 249 23.95 -15.84 -11.25
CA PHE A 249 24.19 -14.42 -11.43
C PHE A 249 23.20 -13.56 -10.62
N MET A 250 21.91 -13.84 -10.74
CA MET A 250 20.86 -13.11 -10.03
C MET A 250 20.90 -13.37 -8.53
N ASP A 251 21.22 -14.59 -8.12
CA ASP A 251 21.36 -14.96 -6.71
C ASP A 251 22.49 -14.20 -6.02
N VAL A 252 23.66 -14.06 -6.69
CA VAL A 252 24.77 -13.24 -6.19
C VAL A 252 24.38 -11.76 -6.13
N ARG A 253 23.69 -11.25 -7.12
CA ARG A 253 23.20 -9.86 -7.13
C ARG A 253 22.24 -9.60 -5.97
N ALA A 254 21.30 -10.49 -5.71
CA ALA A 254 20.37 -10.38 -4.60
C ALA A 254 21.10 -10.37 -3.24
N ASP A 255 22.09 -11.23 -3.07
CA ASP A 255 22.91 -11.24 -1.85
C ASP A 255 23.69 -9.92 -1.69
N LEU A 256 24.31 -9.42 -2.76
CA LEU A 256 25.04 -8.13 -2.71
C LEU A 256 24.10 -6.96 -2.42
N TYR A 257 22.90 -6.98 -2.95
CA TYR A 257 21.91 -5.95 -2.68
C TYR A 257 21.49 -5.91 -1.21
N VAL A 258 21.18 -7.06 -0.67
CA VAL A 258 20.86 -7.17 0.77
C VAL A 258 22.04 -6.76 1.63
N GLU A 259 23.23 -7.31 1.39
CA GLU A 259 24.41 -7.10 2.24
C GLU A 259 24.98 -5.69 2.14
N ARG A 260 24.90 -5.06 0.95
CA ARG A 260 25.58 -3.78 0.69
C ARG A 260 24.67 -2.57 0.76
N PHE A 261 23.35 -2.77 0.64
CA PHE A 261 22.40 -1.67 0.68
C PHE A 261 21.36 -1.82 1.81
N LEU A 262 20.50 -2.83 1.76
CA LEU A 262 19.36 -2.92 2.68
C LEU A 262 19.78 -3.17 4.13
N ALA A 263 20.73 -4.09 4.36
CA ALA A 263 21.16 -4.42 5.71
C ALA A 263 21.89 -3.26 6.42
N PRO A 264 22.81 -2.51 5.77
CA PRO A 264 23.41 -1.33 6.39
C PRO A 264 22.38 -0.24 6.77
N LEU A 265 21.37 0.00 5.94
CA LEU A 265 20.28 0.95 6.27
C LEU A 265 19.47 0.47 7.47
N ARG A 266 19.07 -0.80 7.46
CA ARG A 266 18.36 -1.41 8.59
C ARG A 266 19.18 -1.32 9.90
N ASP A 267 20.44 -1.67 9.83
CA ASP A 267 21.33 -1.69 11.01
C ASP A 267 21.53 -0.27 11.55
N TRP A 268 21.65 0.72 10.68
CA TRP A 268 21.68 2.12 11.08
C TRP A 268 20.34 2.56 11.74
N CYS A 269 19.21 2.25 11.15
CA CYS A 269 17.89 2.55 11.71
C CYS A 269 17.74 1.95 13.11
N ARG A 270 18.07 0.68 13.26
CA ARG A 270 18.00 -0.02 14.56
C ARG A 270 18.92 0.60 15.62
N ALA A 271 20.12 1.04 15.22
CA ALA A 271 21.05 1.73 16.13
C ALA A 271 20.49 3.07 16.65
N HIS A 272 19.55 3.68 15.93
CA HIS A 272 18.88 4.93 16.27
C HIS A 272 17.45 4.74 16.80
N GLY A 273 17.05 3.51 17.16
CA GLY A 273 15.70 3.19 17.66
C GLY A 273 14.60 3.27 16.59
N MET A 274 14.96 3.37 15.33
CA MET A 274 14.07 3.43 14.18
C MET A 274 13.91 2.07 13.51
N MET A 275 12.93 1.97 12.62
CA MET A 275 12.74 0.85 11.71
C MET A 275 13.09 1.26 10.28
N SER A 276 13.76 0.38 9.54
CA SER A 276 13.91 0.51 8.09
C SER A 276 12.64 0.01 7.41
N GLY A 277 12.13 0.76 6.43
CA GLY A 277 10.95 0.36 5.69
C GLY A 277 10.96 0.94 4.28
N GLY A 278 9.95 0.60 3.51
CA GLY A 278 9.82 1.03 2.13
C GLY A 278 9.45 -0.12 1.21
N HIS A 279 9.61 0.10 -0.07
CA HIS A 279 9.31 -0.90 -1.10
C HIS A 279 10.42 -0.95 -2.15
N LEU A 280 10.32 -1.94 -3.03
CA LEU A 280 11.22 -2.11 -4.16
C LEU A 280 10.54 -1.58 -5.43
N ASN A 281 10.98 -2.08 -6.58
CA ASN A 281 10.40 -1.70 -7.87
C ASN A 281 9.80 -2.94 -8.56
N ASN A 282 8.60 -2.81 -9.14
CA ASN A 282 7.91 -3.85 -9.90
C ASN A 282 7.67 -5.15 -9.09
N GLU A 283 7.19 -5.06 -7.87
CA GLU A 283 6.84 -6.22 -7.06
C GLU A 283 5.68 -7.02 -7.66
N ASP A 284 4.87 -6.40 -8.49
CA ASP A 284 3.72 -7.01 -9.17
C ASP A 284 4.10 -7.94 -10.34
N THR A 285 5.37 -7.92 -10.78
CA THR A 285 5.88 -8.73 -11.91
C THR A 285 7.17 -9.49 -11.56
N PRO A 286 7.16 -10.38 -10.55
CA PRO A 286 8.36 -11.10 -10.10
C PRO A 286 8.99 -11.99 -11.19
N GLU A 287 8.22 -12.38 -12.21
CA GLU A 287 8.71 -13.11 -13.40
C GLU A 287 9.68 -12.31 -14.25
N ASP A 288 9.70 -10.98 -14.10
CA ASP A 288 10.64 -10.10 -14.77
C ASP A 288 11.97 -9.92 -14.01
N ALA A 289 12.27 -10.81 -13.07
CA ALA A 289 13.44 -10.74 -12.18
C ALA A 289 14.77 -10.51 -12.93
N LEU A 290 14.95 -11.07 -14.12
CA LEU A 290 16.14 -10.85 -14.96
C LEU A 290 16.24 -9.40 -15.47
N ASN A 291 15.11 -8.71 -15.60
CA ASN A 291 15.02 -7.33 -16.05
C ASN A 291 14.98 -6.34 -14.88
N LEU A 292 14.61 -6.81 -13.68
CA LEU A 292 14.58 -6.04 -12.44
C LEU A 292 15.97 -5.98 -11.79
N GLY A 293 16.35 -5.20 -11.01
CA GLY A 293 17.72 -5.15 -10.49
C GLY A 293 17.94 -5.98 -9.22
N HIS A 294 16.91 -6.16 -8.38
CA HIS A 294 17.02 -6.73 -7.03
C HIS A 294 17.31 -8.23 -6.96
N GLY A 295 17.14 -8.96 -8.05
CA GLY A 295 17.49 -10.39 -8.17
C GLY A 295 16.53 -11.35 -7.46
N ASN A 296 16.14 -11.09 -6.23
CA ASN A 296 15.19 -11.89 -5.46
C ASN A 296 14.34 -11.00 -4.56
N LEU A 297 13.06 -10.87 -4.89
CA LEU A 297 12.11 -9.99 -4.23
C LEU A 297 11.94 -10.34 -2.74
N LEU A 298 11.61 -11.59 -2.41
CA LEU A 298 11.33 -11.98 -1.01
C LEU A 298 12.56 -11.83 -0.11
N ARG A 299 13.75 -12.16 -0.63
CA ARG A 299 15.00 -11.98 0.11
C ARG A 299 15.24 -10.52 0.44
N SER A 300 15.02 -9.64 -0.52
CA SER A 300 15.17 -8.19 -0.35
C SER A 300 14.17 -7.64 0.64
N LEU A 301 12.89 -8.00 0.53
CA LEU A 301 11.84 -7.59 1.48
C LEU A 301 12.16 -8.04 2.92
N ARG A 302 12.69 -9.25 3.11
CA ARG A 302 13.10 -9.74 4.44
C ARG A 302 14.26 -8.97 5.08
N ALA A 303 15.01 -8.23 4.30
CA ALA A 303 16.10 -7.41 4.83
C ALA A 303 15.60 -6.15 5.53
N MET A 304 14.36 -5.75 5.36
CA MET A 304 13.73 -4.59 6.00
C MET A 304 13.02 -4.96 7.31
N ASP A 305 12.89 -4.00 8.23
CA ASP A 305 12.06 -4.15 9.44
C ASP A 305 10.57 -4.06 9.10
N VAL A 306 10.23 -3.20 8.15
CA VAL A 306 8.88 -2.92 7.65
C VAL A 306 8.90 -3.10 6.13
N PRO A 307 8.88 -4.35 5.63
CA PRO A 307 8.83 -4.59 4.19
C PRO A 307 7.54 -4.04 3.60
N GLY A 308 7.61 -3.53 2.38
CA GLY A 308 6.48 -2.94 1.71
C GLY A 308 6.35 -3.29 0.23
N VAL A 309 5.26 -2.82 -0.35
CA VAL A 309 4.93 -2.90 -1.77
C VAL A 309 4.48 -1.56 -2.29
N ASP A 310 4.63 -1.36 -3.60
CA ASP A 310 4.13 -0.20 -4.33
C ASP A 310 2.84 -0.56 -5.08
N VAL A 311 1.72 0.10 -4.71
CA VAL A 311 0.39 -0.12 -5.30
C VAL A 311 -0.07 1.14 -6.01
N ILE A 312 0.44 1.33 -7.22
CA ILE A 312 0.24 2.49 -8.07
C ILE A 312 -0.36 2.09 -9.44
N TRP A 313 -0.64 3.05 -10.32
CA TRP A 313 -1.07 2.85 -11.71
C TRP A 313 -2.37 2.03 -11.88
N ARG A 314 -3.23 1.95 -10.87
CA ARG A 314 -4.46 1.13 -10.86
C ARG A 314 -4.23 -0.36 -11.13
N GLN A 315 -3.03 -0.89 -10.83
CA GLN A 315 -2.66 -2.29 -11.15
C GLN A 315 -3.53 -3.35 -10.45
N LEU A 316 -4.20 -3.04 -9.37
CA LEU A 316 -5.09 -3.95 -8.66
C LEU A 316 -6.58 -3.73 -8.96
N PHE A 317 -6.93 -2.78 -9.81
CA PHE A 317 -8.31 -2.35 -9.98
C PHE A 317 -9.05 -3.19 -11.02
N PRO A 318 -10.09 -3.98 -10.65
CA PRO A 318 -10.83 -4.77 -11.62
C PRO A 318 -11.93 -3.98 -12.37
N ALA A 319 -12.27 -2.77 -11.91
CA ALA A 319 -13.58 -2.21 -12.18
C ALA A 319 -13.65 -1.15 -13.29
N ASP A 320 -12.54 -0.78 -13.90
CA ASP A 320 -12.54 0.29 -14.90
C ASP A 320 -12.89 -0.20 -16.32
N GLY A 321 -13.70 -1.28 -16.41
CA GLY A 321 -14.07 -1.88 -17.71
C GLY A 321 -12.90 -2.51 -18.45
N GLY A 322 -11.76 -2.56 -17.84
CA GLY A 322 -10.55 -3.21 -18.32
C GLY A 322 -10.51 -4.69 -17.96
N THR A 323 -9.55 -5.37 -18.49
CA THR A 323 -9.22 -6.77 -18.23
C THR A 323 -9.37 -7.05 -16.74
N PRO A 324 -10.04 -8.14 -16.35
CA PRO A 324 -10.03 -8.54 -14.94
C PRO A 324 -8.59 -8.53 -14.49
N ALA A 325 -8.32 -7.76 -13.45
CA ALA A 325 -7.02 -7.71 -12.85
C ALA A 325 -6.53 -9.16 -12.72
N ARG A 326 -5.35 -9.44 -13.17
CA ARG A 326 -4.67 -10.66 -12.73
C ARG A 326 -4.89 -10.67 -11.24
N VAL A 327 -5.40 -11.75 -10.66
CA VAL A 327 -5.35 -11.89 -9.21
C VAL A 327 -3.88 -11.79 -8.88
N ASN A 328 -3.47 -10.62 -8.48
CA ASN A 328 -2.07 -10.35 -8.23
C ASN A 328 -1.84 -10.40 -6.73
N PRO A 329 -1.18 -11.44 -6.23
CA PRO A 329 -1.00 -11.65 -4.80
C PRO A 329 0.10 -10.78 -4.19
N PHE A 330 0.71 -9.86 -4.94
CA PHE A 330 1.96 -9.21 -4.54
C PHE A 330 1.93 -8.49 -3.17
N PRO A 331 0.82 -7.93 -2.66
CA PRO A 331 0.83 -7.44 -1.28
C PRO A 331 1.17 -8.53 -0.24
N ARG A 332 0.89 -9.81 -0.55
CA ARG A 332 1.27 -10.93 0.32
C ARG A 332 2.78 -11.14 0.41
N TYR A 333 3.59 -10.65 -0.54
CA TYR A 333 5.05 -10.82 -0.48
C TYR A 333 5.64 -10.06 0.70
N ALA A 334 5.23 -8.80 0.89
CA ALA A 334 5.65 -8.00 2.06
C ALA A 334 5.13 -8.61 3.37
N ALA A 335 3.86 -9.01 3.40
CA ALA A 335 3.27 -9.66 4.58
C ALA A 335 3.98 -10.98 4.93
N SER A 336 4.28 -11.82 3.92
CA SER A 336 5.01 -13.09 4.12
C SER A 336 6.42 -12.85 4.67
N ALA A 337 7.14 -11.87 4.10
CA ALA A 337 8.47 -11.48 4.56
C ALA A 337 8.43 -11.01 6.04
N MET A 338 7.47 -10.15 6.36
CA MET A 338 7.27 -9.63 7.72
C MET A 338 6.93 -10.75 8.70
N HIS A 339 5.95 -11.61 8.40
CA HIS A 339 5.50 -12.68 9.29
C HIS A 339 6.60 -13.70 9.56
N GLN A 340 7.32 -14.13 8.51
CA GLN A 340 8.42 -15.09 8.64
C GLN A 340 9.61 -14.51 9.43
N ASN A 341 9.84 -13.20 9.40
CA ASN A 341 10.79 -12.52 10.25
C ASN A 341 10.31 -12.35 11.71
N GLY A 342 9.05 -12.65 12.03
CA GLY A 342 8.44 -12.36 13.33
C GLY A 342 8.20 -10.86 13.53
N GLY A 343 8.09 -10.10 12.45
CA GLY A 343 7.80 -8.66 12.43
C GLY A 343 6.33 -8.36 12.72
N ARG A 344 6.01 -7.08 12.80
CA ARG A 344 4.65 -6.61 13.12
C ARG A 344 4.01 -5.80 11.99
N PHE A 345 4.81 -5.16 11.14
CA PHE A 345 4.35 -4.18 10.17
C PHE A 345 4.75 -4.58 8.76
N ALA A 346 3.79 -4.54 7.85
CA ALA A 346 4.00 -4.56 6.41
C ALA A 346 3.32 -3.33 5.81
N LEU A 347 4.04 -2.55 5.03
CA LEU A 347 3.55 -1.29 4.50
C LEU A 347 3.17 -1.38 3.02
N SER A 348 2.43 -0.38 2.58
CA SER A 348 2.19 -0.13 1.15
C SER A 348 2.23 1.36 0.87
N GLU A 349 2.96 1.75 -0.18
CA GLU A 349 2.62 2.95 -0.93
C GLU A 349 1.30 2.67 -1.64
N SER A 350 0.32 3.56 -1.54
CA SER A 350 -1.03 3.24 -2.00
C SER A 350 -1.68 4.39 -2.77
N GLY A 351 -2.23 4.05 -3.93
CA GLY A 351 -3.11 4.91 -4.69
C GLY A 351 -2.41 5.93 -5.57
N GLY A 352 -1.08 5.86 -5.71
CA GLY A 352 -0.33 6.76 -6.58
C GLY A 352 -0.71 6.61 -8.06
N ILE A 353 -0.78 7.73 -8.78
CA ILE A 353 -1.08 7.77 -10.22
C ILE A 353 -2.45 7.14 -10.57
N PHE A 354 -3.42 7.23 -9.65
CA PHE A 354 -4.78 6.71 -9.87
C PHE A 354 -5.73 7.73 -10.51
N GLY A 355 -5.31 9.01 -10.60
CA GLY A 355 -6.16 10.11 -11.06
C GLY A 355 -7.16 10.59 -10.01
N ASP A 356 -7.69 11.80 -10.16
CA ASP A 356 -8.67 12.39 -9.24
C ASP A 356 -10.08 11.78 -9.33
N SER A 357 -10.29 10.85 -10.24
CA SER A 357 -11.49 10.00 -10.29
C SER A 357 -11.44 8.83 -9.31
N PHE A 358 -10.35 8.67 -8.54
CA PHE A 358 -10.23 7.63 -7.52
C PHE A 358 -11.21 7.89 -6.39
N SER A 359 -12.35 7.20 -6.42
CA SER A 359 -13.47 7.47 -5.52
C SER A 359 -13.23 6.94 -4.10
N PRO A 360 -13.90 7.51 -3.09
CA PRO A 360 -13.86 7.03 -1.71
C PRO A 360 -14.18 5.54 -1.54
N ALA A 361 -15.13 5.03 -2.32
CA ALA A 361 -15.46 3.60 -2.32
C ALA A 361 -14.29 2.75 -2.85
N GLN A 362 -13.61 3.24 -3.88
CA GLN A 362 -12.44 2.60 -4.46
C GLN A 362 -11.23 2.68 -3.52
N MET A 363 -11.04 3.79 -2.81
CA MET A 363 -9.98 3.93 -1.79
C MET A 363 -10.18 2.91 -0.67
N LYS A 364 -11.40 2.75 -0.18
CA LYS A 364 -11.73 1.73 0.84
C LYS A 364 -11.48 0.32 0.32
N TRP A 365 -11.92 0.01 -0.91
CA TRP A 365 -11.70 -1.30 -1.53
C TRP A 365 -10.19 -1.63 -1.65
N LEU A 366 -9.39 -0.66 -2.09
CA LEU A 366 -7.93 -0.84 -2.26
C LEU A 366 -7.24 -1.16 -0.94
N VAL A 367 -7.64 -0.48 0.14
CA VAL A 367 -7.13 -0.74 1.49
C VAL A 367 -7.51 -2.15 1.95
N ASP A 368 -8.77 -2.53 1.80
CA ASP A 368 -9.27 -3.83 2.23
C ASP A 368 -8.65 -4.99 1.44
N TYR A 369 -8.46 -4.78 0.13
CA TYR A 369 -7.75 -5.73 -0.74
C TYR A 369 -6.35 -6.04 -0.21
N GLN A 370 -5.66 -5.01 0.27
CA GLN A 370 -4.32 -5.14 0.83
C GLN A 370 -4.35 -5.68 2.27
N MET A 371 -5.29 -5.21 3.11
CA MET A 371 -5.46 -5.71 4.48
C MET A 371 -5.74 -7.21 4.53
N VAL A 372 -6.59 -7.73 3.64
CA VAL A 372 -6.88 -9.17 3.57
C VAL A 372 -5.67 -9.99 3.10
N ARG A 373 -4.65 -9.33 2.59
CA ARG A 373 -3.36 -9.90 2.19
C ARG A 373 -2.22 -9.60 3.18
N GLY A 374 -2.56 -8.99 4.34
CA GLY A 374 -1.66 -8.82 5.48
C GLY A 374 -0.94 -7.48 5.57
N ILE A 375 -1.20 -6.53 4.67
CA ILE A 375 -0.71 -5.15 4.81
C ILE A 375 -1.45 -4.46 5.96
N ASN A 376 -0.72 -3.72 6.78
CA ASN A 376 -1.28 -3.04 7.95
C ASN A 376 -0.71 -1.64 8.21
N LEU A 377 0.17 -1.14 7.34
CA LEU A 377 0.58 0.27 7.29
C LEU A 377 0.38 0.81 5.87
N PHE A 378 -0.15 2.02 5.77
CA PHE A 378 -0.45 2.65 4.49
C PHE A 378 0.19 4.03 4.40
N VAL A 379 0.93 4.27 3.31
CA VAL A 379 1.41 5.59 2.91
C VAL A 379 0.68 5.95 1.64
N PHE A 380 -0.30 6.85 1.74
CA PHE A 380 -1.09 7.27 0.59
C PHE A 380 -0.34 8.30 -0.26
N ALA A 381 -0.54 8.25 -1.52
CA ALA A 381 -0.12 9.23 -2.50
C ALA A 381 -1.35 10.06 -2.95
N TYR A 382 -1.34 11.39 -2.98
CA TYR A 382 -0.27 12.30 -2.58
C TYR A 382 -0.88 13.51 -1.88
N LEU A 383 -0.14 14.14 -0.97
CA LEU A 383 -0.50 15.43 -0.38
C LEU A 383 0.64 16.41 -0.67
N ALA A 384 0.45 17.32 -1.61
CA ALA A 384 1.47 18.28 -1.97
C ALA A 384 1.46 19.49 -1.01
N GLN A 385 2.65 20.07 -0.75
CA GLN A 385 2.77 21.34 -0.06
C GLN A 385 2.06 22.45 -0.86
N SER A 386 2.14 22.37 -2.19
CA SER A 386 1.49 23.30 -3.12
C SER A 386 0.99 22.56 -4.35
N ASN A 387 -0.28 22.75 -4.70
CA ASN A 387 -0.89 22.22 -5.91
C ASN A 387 -0.84 23.23 -7.07
N ALA A 388 -0.04 24.30 -6.95
CA ALA A 388 -0.01 25.36 -7.93
C ALA A 388 0.58 24.93 -9.29
N LYS A 389 0.12 25.58 -10.35
CA LYS A 389 0.65 25.43 -11.73
C LYS A 389 0.51 23.99 -12.24
N SER A 390 1.63 23.39 -12.68
CA SER A 390 1.69 22.01 -13.17
C SER A 390 1.30 20.97 -12.14
N TRP A 391 1.40 21.27 -10.84
CA TRP A 391 1.00 20.36 -9.79
C TRP A 391 -0.52 20.11 -9.72
N MET A 392 -1.33 20.95 -10.38
CA MET A 392 -2.76 20.70 -10.57
C MET A 392 -3.08 19.45 -11.41
N THR A 393 -2.10 18.90 -12.14
CA THR A 393 -2.26 17.68 -12.95
C THR A 393 -1.11 16.69 -12.80
N LEU A 394 -0.31 16.86 -11.75
CA LEU A 394 0.84 16.01 -11.47
C LEU A 394 0.65 15.29 -10.15
N PHE A 395 0.94 13.99 -10.11
CA PHE A 395 0.79 13.17 -8.90
C PHE A 395 -0.63 13.13 -8.33
N GLU A 396 -1.60 12.82 -9.16
CA GLU A 396 -2.99 12.58 -8.77
C GLU A 396 -3.17 11.13 -8.22
N PRO A 397 -4.05 10.90 -7.23
CA PRO A 397 -5.08 11.82 -6.76
C PRO A 397 -4.53 12.88 -5.81
N HIS A 398 -5.13 14.05 -5.83
CA HIS A 398 -4.86 15.09 -4.85
C HIS A 398 -5.50 14.76 -3.50
N ALA A 399 -4.88 15.21 -2.42
CA ALA A 399 -5.43 15.16 -1.07
C ALA A 399 -5.21 16.51 -0.38
N GLY A 400 -6.00 16.77 0.68
CA GLY A 400 -5.90 17.99 1.44
C GLY A 400 -7.04 18.99 1.20
N PRO A 401 -6.92 20.21 1.72
CA PRO A 401 -7.99 21.22 1.72
C PRO A 401 -8.50 21.62 0.33
N ASP A 402 -7.72 21.36 -0.71
CA ASP A 402 -8.07 21.68 -2.11
C ASP A 402 -8.99 20.61 -2.75
N THR A 403 -9.42 19.61 -1.99
CA THR A 403 -10.30 18.54 -2.48
C THR A 403 -11.68 18.56 -1.82
N PRO A 404 -12.77 18.31 -2.56
CA PRO A 404 -14.12 18.37 -1.99
C PRO A 404 -14.38 17.43 -0.82
N TYR A 405 -13.69 16.31 -0.76
CA TYR A 405 -13.92 15.24 0.21
C TYR A 405 -13.04 15.33 1.48
N TRP A 406 -12.16 16.33 1.61
CA TRP A 406 -11.21 16.39 2.73
C TRP A 406 -11.89 16.40 4.10
N ASP A 407 -12.97 17.18 4.28
CA ASP A 407 -13.72 17.23 5.54
C ASP A 407 -14.36 15.89 5.92
N PHE A 408 -14.47 14.96 4.99
CA PHE A 408 -15.03 13.60 5.21
C PHE A 408 -13.93 12.56 5.47
N ALA A 409 -12.68 12.88 5.14
CA ALA A 409 -11.52 11.99 5.26
C ALA A 409 -11.28 11.45 6.69
N PRO A 410 -11.62 12.16 7.80
CA PRO A 410 -11.52 11.62 9.15
C PRO A 410 -12.24 10.27 9.36
N HIS A 411 -13.34 10.02 8.63
CA HIS A 411 -14.02 8.72 8.68
C HIS A 411 -13.16 7.61 8.08
N PHE A 412 -12.49 7.89 6.96
CA PHE A 412 -11.59 6.94 6.30
C PHE A 412 -10.32 6.68 7.12
N PHE A 413 -9.69 7.72 7.66
CA PHE A 413 -8.46 7.58 8.45
C PHE A 413 -8.70 6.75 9.71
N ARG A 414 -9.81 6.99 10.42
CA ARG A 414 -10.20 6.17 11.57
C ARG A 414 -10.49 4.72 11.19
N TYR A 415 -11.12 4.49 10.03
CA TYR A 415 -11.35 3.14 9.52
C TYR A 415 -10.04 2.39 9.30
N VAL A 416 -9.10 3.01 8.58
CA VAL A 416 -7.78 2.43 8.28
C VAL A 416 -7.02 2.14 9.58
N GLU A 417 -6.89 3.13 10.44
CA GLU A 417 -6.17 3.01 11.71
C GLU A 417 -6.72 1.88 12.58
N ARG A 418 -8.03 1.91 12.84
CA ARG A 418 -8.66 0.96 13.77
C ARG A 418 -8.66 -0.45 13.22
N THR A 419 -8.91 -0.62 11.92
CA THR A 419 -8.87 -1.92 11.27
C THR A 419 -7.45 -2.47 11.24
N SER A 420 -6.45 -1.68 10.85
CA SER A 420 -5.03 -2.07 10.86
C SER A 420 -4.56 -2.47 12.26
N ARG A 421 -4.88 -1.65 13.27
CA ARG A 421 -4.56 -1.92 14.67
C ARG A 421 -5.18 -3.25 15.14
N PHE A 422 -6.45 -3.46 14.81
CA PHE A 422 -7.16 -4.68 15.21
C PHE A 422 -6.60 -5.92 14.53
N LEU A 423 -6.33 -5.86 13.22
CA LEU A 423 -5.75 -6.95 12.44
C LEU A 423 -4.27 -7.23 12.77
N SER A 424 -3.61 -6.35 13.53
CA SER A 424 -2.23 -6.54 13.99
C SER A 424 -2.12 -7.25 15.35
N GLN A 425 -3.26 -7.59 15.97
CA GLN A 425 -3.28 -8.33 17.23
C GLN A 425 -2.91 -9.80 17.00
N GLY A 426 -2.32 -10.40 18.04
CA GLY A 426 -1.96 -11.82 18.01
C GLY A 426 -0.91 -12.16 16.94
N LYS A 427 -0.95 -13.40 16.46
CA LYS A 427 -0.03 -13.97 15.48
C LYS A 427 -0.73 -14.22 14.13
N PRO A 428 0.00 -14.20 13.01
CA PRO A 428 -0.55 -14.63 11.73
C PRO A 428 -1.12 -16.05 11.81
N GLY A 429 -2.24 -16.26 11.13
CA GLY A 429 -2.97 -17.52 11.16
C GLY A 429 -2.84 -18.36 9.89
N ALA A 430 -2.04 -17.93 8.92
CA ALA A 430 -1.81 -18.67 7.69
C ALA A 430 -1.08 -19.99 7.98
N GLU A 431 -1.64 -21.09 7.49
CA GLU A 431 -1.10 -22.45 7.66
C GLU A 431 -0.62 -23.06 6.34
N ILE A 432 -0.64 -22.27 5.26
CA ILE A 432 -0.29 -22.67 3.90
C ILE A 432 0.90 -21.84 3.44
N VAL A 433 1.94 -22.47 2.90
CA VAL A 433 3.03 -21.76 2.22
C VAL A 433 3.13 -22.22 0.78
N VAL A 434 3.29 -21.24 -0.12
CA VAL A 434 3.46 -21.43 -1.56
C VAL A 434 4.90 -21.09 -1.93
N LEU A 435 5.53 -21.93 -2.74
CA LEU A 435 6.85 -21.64 -3.29
C LEU A 435 6.77 -20.41 -4.20
N PHE A 436 7.52 -19.37 -3.84
CA PHE A 436 7.89 -18.27 -4.72
C PHE A 436 9.14 -18.70 -5.48
N ASP A 437 8.97 -19.18 -6.70
CA ASP A 437 10.02 -19.89 -7.46
C ASP A 437 11.02 -18.90 -8.10
N ALA A 438 11.77 -18.18 -7.24
CA ALA A 438 12.74 -17.17 -7.63
C ALA A 438 13.79 -17.72 -8.60
N ASP A 439 14.17 -18.98 -8.45
CA ASP A 439 15.14 -19.64 -9.34
C ASP A 439 14.56 -19.82 -10.75
N ALA A 440 13.29 -20.20 -10.87
CA ALA A 440 12.63 -20.31 -12.18
C ALA A 440 12.43 -18.93 -12.82
N PHE A 441 12.07 -17.90 -12.03
CA PHE A 441 11.97 -16.52 -12.53
C PHE A 441 13.33 -15.99 -13.05
N ALA A 442 14.43 -16.42 -12.47
CA ALA A 442 15.79 -16.06 -12.89
C ALA A 442 16.37 -16.98 -13.98
N ALA A 443 15.74 -18.11 -14.31
CA ALA A 443 16.32 -19.10 -15.24
C ALA A 443 16.31 -18.65 -16.71
N GLY A 444 15.36 -17.81 -17.09
CA GLY A 444 15.14 -17.32 -18.46
C GLY A 444 13.65 -17.22 -18.79
N ARG A 445 13.31 -16.52 -19.89
CA ARG A 445 11.92 -16.13 -20.20
C ARG A 445 10.92 -17.28 -20.27
N VAL A 446 11.34 -18.44 -20.78
CA VAL A 446 10.42 -19.58 -20.93
C VAL A 446 10.06 -20.17 -19.57
N GLU A 447 11.07 -20.42 -18.71
CA GLU A 447 10.81 -20.96 -17.36
C GLU A 447 10.12 -19.92 -16.46
N ALA A 448 10.48 -18.65 -16.59
CA ALA A 448 9.84 -17.56 -15.85
C ALA A 448 8.34 -17.46 -16.20
N ALA A 449 7.98 -17.52 -17.48
CA ALA A 449 6.57 -17.47 -17.91
C ALA A 449 5.77 -18.69 -17.42
N GLU A 450 6.34 -19.89 -17.46
CA GLU A 450 5.72 -21.12 -16.92
C GLU A 450 5.50 -21.00 -15.40
N ALA A 451 6.54 -20.56 -14.68
CA ALA A 451 6.47 -20.38 -13.23
C ALA A 451 5.45 -19.30 -12.85
N ALA A 452 5.39 -18.17 -13.58
CA ALA A 452 4.43 -17.10 -13.35
C ALA A 452 2.98 -17.59 -13.59
N GLN A 453 2.73 -18.30 -14.68
CA GLN A 453 1.41 -18.86 -14.95
C GLN A 453 0.95 -19.79 -13.82
N ALA A 454 1.81 -20.67 -13.35
CA ALA A 454 1.49 -21.59 -12.26
C ALA A 454 1.33 -20.87 -10.92
N HIS A 455 2.18 -19.87 -10.64
CA HIS A 455 2.14 -19.03 -9.44
C HIS A 455 0.79 -18.30 -9.33
N TYR A 456 0.37 -17.58 -10.37
CA TYR A 456 -0.91 -16.87 -10.38
C TYR A 456 -2.12 -17.81 -10.37
N ALA A 457 -2.02 -18.97 -11.01
CA ALA A 457 -3.08 -19.96 -10.98
C ALA A 457 -3.29 -20.54 -9.56
N VAL A 458 -2.20 -20.86 -8.85
CA VAL A 458 -2.26 -21.31 -7.45
C VAL A 458 -2.82 -20.20 -6.54
N ALA A 459 -2.31 -18.99 -6.66
CA ALA A 459 -2.78 -17.86 -5.86
C ALA A 459 -4.30 -17.64 -6.04
N ARG A 460 -4.77 -17.65 -7.28
CA ARG A 460 -6.21 -17.54 -7.60
C ARG A 460 -7.01 -18.68 -7.00
N ALA A 461 -6.56 -19.92 -7.16
CA ALA A 461 -7.28 -21.09 -6.67
C ALA A 461 -7.39 -21.06 -5.12
N LEU A 462 -6.32 -20.70 -4.41
CA LEU A 462 -6.33 -20.55 -2.95
C LEU A 462 -7.25 -19.41 -2.50
N ASP A 463 -7.22 -18.28 -3.18
CA ASP A 463 -8.11 -17.15 -2.91
C ASP A 463 -9.59 -17.54 -3.10
N GLU A 464 -9.93 -18.26 -4.20
CA GLU A 464 -11.27 -18.77 -4.50
C GLU A 464 -11.73 -19.88 -3.53
N MET A 465 -10.79 -20.56 -2.88
CA MET A 465 -11.04 -21.52 -1.82
C MET A 465 -11.13 -20.89 -0.41
N ASN A 466 -11.09 -19.58 -0.30
CA ASN A 466 -11.11 -18.84 0.97
C ASN A 466 -9.95 -19.26 1.90
N CYS A 467 -8.76 -19.38 1.33
CA CYS A 467 -7.54 -19.72 2.03
C CYS A 467 -6.71 -18.47 2.35
N ASP A 468 -6.13 -18.48 3.54
CA ASP A 468 -5.04 -17.57 3.91
C ASP A 468 -3.71 -18.30 3.75
N TYR A 469 -2.76 -17.69 3.04
CA TYR A 469 -1.50 -18.33 2.67
C TYR A 469 -0.36 -17.32 2.53
N GLU A 470 0.86 -17.81 2.57
CA GLU A 470 2.09 -17.02 2.44
C GLU A 470 3.01 -17.58 1.36
N PHE A 471 4.04 -16.81 1.01
CA PHE A 471 5.08 -17.19 0.05
C PHE A 471 6.42 -17.36 0.73
N ALA A 472 7.26 -18.27 0.20
CA ALA A 472 8.65 -18.44 0.62
C ALA A 472 9.53 -18.81 -0.57
N GLU A 473 10.80 -18.40 -0.55
CA GLU A 473 11.77 -18.63 -1.62
C GLU A 473 12.45 -20.03 -1.53
N PRO A 474 13.11 -20.52 -2.58
CA PRO A 474 13.76 -21.84 -2.58
C PRO A 474 14.76 -22.07 -1.43
N ARG A 475 15.51 -21.05 -0.99
CA ARG A 475 16.43 -21.17 0.18
C ARG A 475 15.68 -21.49 1.47
N ASP A 476 14.51 -20.93 1.66
CA ASP A 476 13.70 -21.17 2.87
C ASP A 476 13.26 -22.62 2.94
N PHE A 477 12.89 -23.19 1.80
CA PHE A 477 12.51 -24.61 1.70
C PHE A 477 13.68 -25.52 2.07
N ALA A 478 14.90 -25.17 1.61
CA ALA A 478 16.10 -25.90 1.96
C ALA A 478 16.47 -25.77 3.45
N GLN A 479 16.21 -24.62 4.05
CA GLN A 479 16.53 -24.32 5.47
C GLN A 479 15.38 -24.62 6.43
N ALA A 480 14.20 -25.00 5.93
CA ALA A 480 13.04 -25.26 6.75
C ALA A 480 13.29 -26.34 7.80
N LYS A 481 12.66 -26.18 8.95
CA LYS A 481 12.69 -27.18 10.05
C LYS A 481 11.36 -27.92 10.07
N ILE A 482 11.42 -29.25 10.12
CA ILE A 482 10.22 -30.04 10.35
C ILE A 482 10.12 -30.22 11.87
N THR A 483 9.09 -29.67 12.47
CA THR A 483 8.89 -29.68 13.90
C THR A 483 8.34 -31.03 14.40
N SER A 484 8.38 -31.27 15.70
CA SER A 484 7.89 -32.52 16.29
C SER A 484 6.38 -32.72 16.14
N ASP A 485 5.63 -31.64 16.00
CA ASP A 485 4.18 -31.64 15.71
C ASP A 485 3.84 -31.72 14.21
N GLY A 486 4.83 -32.02 13.38
CA GLY A 486 4.65 -32.25 11.93
C GLY A 486 4.39 -30.99 11.13
N THR A 487 4.86 -29.80 11.57
CA THR A 487 4.74 -28.58 10.78
C THR A 487 6.01 -28.24 10.02
N PHE A 488 5.84 -27.54 8.88
CA PHE A 488 6.93 -27.00 8.05
C PHE A 488 7.24 -25.58 8.51
N LYS A 489 8.34 -25.42 9.25
CA LYS A 489 8.70 -24.15 9.89
C LYS A 489 9.67 -23.35 9.05
N ILE A 490 9.27 -22.11 8.71
CA ILE A 490 10.11 -21.09 8.06
C ILE A 490 10.12 -19.84 8.96
N GLY A 491 11.30 -19.45 9.44
CA GLY A 491 11.41 -18.30 10.34
C GLY A 491 10.52 -18.46 11.59
N ALA A 492 9.63 -17.50 11.82
CA ALA A 492 8.68 -17.50 12.92
C ALA A 492 7.37 -18.28 12.61
N MET A 493 7.13 -18.68 11.34
CA MET A 493 5.89 -19.28 10.89
C MET A 493 5.94 -20.81 10.84
N ASN A 494 4.79 -21.44 11.06
CA ASN A 494 4.60 -22.90 11.01
C ASN A 494 3.47 -23.22 10.04
N TYR A 495 3.74 -24.06 9.03
CA TYR A 495 2.79 -24.39 7.98
C TYR A 495 2.40 -25.87 8.04
N ARG A 496 1.12 -26.16 7.77
CA ARG A 496 0.56 -27.52 7.69
C ARG A 496 0.44 -28.02 6.24
N ALA A 497 0.49 -27.09 5.30
CA ALA A 497 0.43 -27.39 3.89
C ALA A 497 1.48 -26.58 3.12
N VAL A 498 2.06 -27.22 2.12
CA VAL A 498 3.08 -26.65 1.22
C VAL A 498 2.62 -26.87 -0.21
N VAL A 499 2.64 -25.80 -1.01
CA VAL A 499 2.33 -25.84 -2.44
C VAL A 499 3.58 -25.50 -3.25
N VAL A 500 3.93 -26.37 -4.18
CA VAL A 500 5.03 -26.22 -5.12
C VAL A 500 4.47 -26.14 -6.54
N PRO A 501 4.19 -24.92 -7.07
CA PRO A 501 3.51 -24.77 -8.37
C PRO A 501 4.26 -25.43 -9.54
N VAL A 502 5.57 -25.24 -9.61
CA VAL A 502 6.46 -25.86 -10.61
C VAL A 502 7.64 -26.55 -9.93
N GLY A 503 8.55 -25.80 -9.30
CA GLY A 503 9.62 -26.32 -8.46
C GLY A 503 10.70 -27.17 -9.19
N LYS A 504 10.90 -26.95 -10.49
CA LYS A 504 11.91 -27.69 -11.28
C LYS A 504 13.33 -27.50 -10.78
N ARG A 505 13.61 -26.34 -10.13
CA ARG A 505 14.92 -25.91 -9.67
C ARG A 505 15.17 -26.12 -8.17
N LEU A 506 14.20 -26.69 -7.44
CA LEU A 506 14.38 -26.94 -6.01
C LEU A 506 15.59 -27.83 -5.75
N SER A 507 16.45 -27.38 -4.81
CA SER A 507 17.66 -28.11 -4.43
C SER A 507 17.34 -29.50 -3.83
N PRO A 508 18.28 -30.46 -3.88
CA PRO A 508 18.12 -31.77 -3.24
C PRO A 508 17.72 -31.67 -1.76
N MET A 509 18.30 -30.72 -1.04
CA MET A 509 17.95 -30.46 0.38
C MET A 509 16.50 -30.00 0.56
N ALA A 510 15.99 -29.12 -0.31
CA ALA A 510 14.59 -28.71 -0.27
C ALA A 510 13.65 -29.90 -0.57
N GLN A 511 14.02 -30.74 -1.55
CA GLN A 511 13.27 -31.97 -1.88
C GLN A 511 13.22 -32.96 -0.72
N GLU A 512 14.35 -33.16 -0.03
CA GLU A 512 14.43 -34.01 1.16
C GLU A 512 13.54 -33.47 2.30
N LYS A 513 13.54 -32.15 2.55
CA LYS A 513 12.67 -31.52 3.56
C LYS A 513 11.19 -31.73 3.23
N LEU A 514 10.80 -31.57 1.97
CA LEU A 514 9.42 -31.81 1.52
C LEU A 514 9.01 -33.28 1.68
N ALA A 515 9.90 -34.24 1.33
CA ALA A 515 9.65 -35.64 1.53
C ALA A 515 9.49 -36.03 3.00
N LYS A 516 10.38 -35.50 3.86
CA LYS A 516 10.28 -35.69 5.33
C LYS A 516 8.99 -35.12 5.88
N PHE A 517 8.61 -33.90 5.47
CA PHE A 517 7.36 -33.28 5.89
C PHE A 517 6.14 -34.09 5.50
N ALA A 518 6.08 -34.56 4.24
CA ALA A 518 5.01 -35.43 3.77
C ALA A 518 4.96 -36.77 4.54
N GLY A 519 6.12 -37.37 4.84
CA GLY A 519 6.22 -38.61 5.64
C GLY A 519 5.73 -38.45 7.09
N MET A 520 5.66 -37.23 7.61
CA MET A 520 5.10 -36.92 8.93
C MET A 520 3.62 -36.49 8.87
N GLY A 521 2.95 -36.64 7.73
CA GLY A 521 1.54 -36.33 7.55
C GLY A 521 1.27 -34.88 7.08
N GLY A 522 2.33 -34.11 6.76
CA GLY A 522 2.19 -32.78 6.17
C GLY A 522 1.64 -32.85 4.74
N ILE A 523 0.85 -31.87 4.35
CA ILE A 523 0.24 -31.80 3.02
C ILE A 523 1.23 -31.15 2.05
N VAL A 524 1.66 -31.88 1.03
CA VAL A 524 2.49 -31.35 -0.07
C VAL A 524 1.73 -31.48 -1.38
N VAL A 525 1.45 -30.33 -2.01
CA VAL A 525 0.83 -30.27 -3.33
C VAL A 525 1.90 -29.86 -4.34
N ARG A 526 2.01 -30.60 -5.44
CA ARG A 526 2.84 -30.28 -6.59
C ARG A 526 1.95 -29.98 -7.79
N GLY A 527 2.22 -28.86 -8.45
CA GLY A 527 1.38 -28.35 -9.53
C GLY A 527 0.31 -27.38 -9.01
N THR A 528 -0.69 -27.10 -9.86
CA THR A 528 -1.68 -26.05 -9.65
C THR A 528 -3.02 -26.54 -9.07
N ASN A 529 -3.23 -27.84 -8.96
CA ASN A 529 -4.44 -28.38 -8.34
C ASN A 529 -4.30 -28.39 -6.81
N VAL A 530 -4.96 -27.44 -6.16
CA VAL A 530 -4.89 -27.21 -4.70
C VAL A 530 -6.10 -27.78 -3.93
N GLU A 531 -6.97 -28.56 -4.54
CA GLU A 531 -8.20 -29.10 -3.91
C GLU A 531 -7.96 -29.88 -2.60
N LYS A 532 -6.77 -30.45 -2.43
CA LYS A 532 -6.38 -31.17 -1.20
C LYS A 532 -6.01 -30.23 -0.05
N ILE A 533 -5.85 -28.93 -0.31
CA ILE A 533 -5.52 -27.94 0.71
C ILE A 533 -6.77 -27.67 1.56
N PRO A 534 -6.69 -27.75 2.88
CA PRO A 534 -7.80 -27.38 3.75
C PRO A 534 -8.13 -25.88 3.63
N ARG A 535 -9.41 -25.58 3.53
CA ARG A 535 -9.87 -24.17 3.56
C ARG A 535 -9.54 -23.53 4.90
N THR A 536 -9.06 -22.31 4.87
CA THR A 536 -8.86 -21.53 6.12
C THR A 536 -10.20 -21.20 6.76
N LEU A 537 -11.20 -20.86 5.93
CA LEU A 537 -12.56 -20.60 6.35
C LEU A 537 -13.55 -21.25 5.38
N ARG A 538 -14.59 -21.89 5.90
CA ARG A 538 -15.64 -22.46 5.06
C ARG A 538 -16.67 -21.37 4.75
N VAL A 539 -16.72 -20.96 3.50
CA VAL A 539 -17.74 -20.06 2.95
C VAL A 539 -18.54 -20.83 1.92
N SER A 540 -19.87 -20.79 1.99
CA SER A 540 -20.80 -21.47 1.11
C SER A 540 -21.85 -20.52 0.54
N GLY A 541 -22.56 -20.98 -0.50
CA GLY A 541 -23.50 -20.21 -1.30
C GLY A 541 -22.87 -19.74 -2.63
N ASP A 542 -23.71 -19.29 -3.55
CA ASP A 542 -23.31 -18.87 -4.91
C ASP A 542 -22.36 -17.67 -4.91
N GLY A 543 -22.34 -16.90 -3.81
CA GLY A 543 -21.46 -15.76 -3.60
C GLY A 543 -20.11 -16.07 -2.97
N ALA A 544 -19.76 -17.34 -2.69
CA ALA A 544 -18.57 -17.70 -1.92
C ALA A 544 -17.22 -17.41 -2.61
N ARG A 545 -17.20 -17.54 -3.94
CA ARG A 545 -15.96 -17.48 -4.75
C ARG A 545 -15.17 -16.16 -4.62
N PRO A 546 -15.77 -14.96 -4.61
CA PRO A 546 -15.04 -13.70 -4.44
C PRO A 546 -14.77 -13.33 -2.97
N ILE A 547 -15.13 -14.16 -2.02
CA ILE A 547 -14.84 -13.90 -0.60
C ILE A 547 -13.37 -14.21 -0.30
N ARG A 548 -12.67 -13.25 0.28
CA ARG A 548 -11.28 -13.37 0.74
C ARG A 548 -11.20 -13.39 2.25
N VAL A 549 -10.16 -14.02 2.78
CA VAL A 549 -10.03 -14.24 4.22
C VAL A 549 -8.59 -14.02 4.66
N LEU A 550 -8.44 -13.29 5.76
CA LEU A 550 -7.22 -13.25 6.58
C LEU A 550 -7.55 -13.75 7.98
N LYS A 551 -6.68 -14.58 8.54
CA LYS A 551 -6.83 -15.15 9.90
C LYS A 551 -5.73 -14.63 10.82
N ARG A 552 -6.09 -14.29 12.06
CA ARG A 552 -5.14 -14.02 13.15
C ARG A 552 -5.49 -14.88 14.36
N ASN A 553 -4.47 -15.34 15.08
CA ASN A 553 -4.61 -16.09 16.32
C ASN A 553 -4.12 -15.23 17.49
N ASP A 554 -5.00 -14.91 18.42
CA ASP A 554 -4.72 -14.07 19.59
C ASP A 554 -5.12 -14.79 20.88
N GLY A 555 -4.25 -15.65 21.37
CA GLY A 555 -4.56 -16.53 22.50
C GLY A 555 -5.68 -17.50 22.16
N SER A 556 -6.75 -17.44 22.92
CA SER A 556 -8.00 -18.21 22.70
C SER A 556 -8.94 -17.57 21.68
N ARG A 557 -8.68 -16.33 21.27
CA ARG A 557 -9.44 -15.61 20.23
C ARG A 557 -8.89 -15.91 18.85
N ARG A 558 -9.78 -15.91 17.87
CA ARG A 558 -9.44 -15.86 16.45
C ARG A 558 -10.09 -14.65 15.81
N ILE A 559 -9.32 -13.90 15.08
CA ILE A 559 -9.74 -12.70 14.36
C ILE A 559 -9.77 -13.06 12.88
N TRP A 560 -10.85 -12.73 12.22
CA TRP A 560 -11.10 -13.01 10.82
C TRP A 560 -11.45 -11.72 10.09
N PHE A 561 -10.66 -11.37 9.09
CA PHE A 561 -11.03 -10.33 8.16
C PHE A 561 -11.58 -10.97 6.91
N VAL A 562 -12.83 -10.69 6.60
CA VAL A 562 -13.57 -11.28 5.48
C VAL A 562 -13.99 -10.17 4.54
N MET A 563 -13.64 -10.27 3.27
CA MET A 563 -13.90 -9.26 2.25
C MET A 563 -14.61 -9.88 1.05
N ASN A 564 -15.68 -9.24 0.60
CA ASN A 564 -16.21 -9.43 -0.75
C ASN A 564 -15.36 -8.61 -1.72
N GLU A 565 -14.51 -9.26 -2.51
CA GLU A 565 -13.63 -8.60 -3.46
C GLU A 565 -14.35 -8.17 -4.74
N ASP A 566 -15.52 -8.76 -5.02
CA ASP A 566 -16.37 -8.40 -6.15
C ASP A 566 -17.12 -7.07 -5.87
N MET A 567 -17.43 -6.34 -6.92
CA MET A 567 -18.23 -5.10 -6.85
C MET A 567 -19.75 -5.34 -6.84
N SER A 568 -20.18 -6.59 -6.88
CA SER A 568 -21.58 -6.99 -6.77
C SER A 568 -21.88 -7.58 -5.37
N ASP A 569 -23.12 -7.46 -4.94
CA ASP A 569 -23.57 -8.03 -3.67
C ASP A 569 -23.44 -9.55 -3.67
N ARG A 570 -23.01 -10.12 -2.54
CA ARG A 570 -22.78 -11.56 -2.37
C ARG A 570 -23.41 -12.07 -1.09
N SER A 571 -24.44 -12.94 -1.24
CA SER A 571 -25.06 -13.65 -0.11
C SER A 571 -24.31 -14.94 0.18
N VAL A 572 -23.85 -15.09 1.41
CA VAL A 572 -23.03 -16.22 1.85
C VAL A 572 -23.40 -16.70 3.24
N GLU A 573 -23.07 -17.96 3.49
CA GLU A 573 -23.02 -18.55 4.82
C GLU A 573 -21.55 -18.85 5.16
N ILE A 574 -21.11 -18.36 6.31
CA ILE A 574 -19.73 -18.52 6.82
C ILE A 574 -19.78 -19.46 8.03
N ALA A 575 -19.02 -20.54 7.98
CA ALA A 575 -18.84 -21.46 9.09
C ALA A 575 -17.41 -21.33 9.65
N PHE A 576 -17.32 -20.77 10.82
CA PHE A 576 -16.07 -20.65 11.57
C PHE A 576 -15.73 -21.98 12.25
N PRO A 577 -14.42 -22.30 12.45
CA PRO A 577 -14.03 -23.55 13.09
C PRO A 577 -14.34 -23.60 14.60
N ASP A 578 -14.62 -22.46 15.21
CA ASP A 578 -15.00 -22.37 16.62
C ASP A 578 -16.52 -22.43 16.74
N ASN A 579 -17.03 -23.35 17.58
CA ASN A 579 -18.43 -23.36 17.96
C ASN A 579 -18.67 -22.29 19.04
N GLY A 580 -19.78 -21.59 18.96
CA GLY A 580 -20.17 -20.58 19.93
C GLY A 580 -20.53 -19.25 19.28
N ASP A 581 -20.51 -18.20 20.07
CA ASP A 581 -20.87 -16.86 19.59
C ASP A 581 -19.82 -16.32 18.61
N VAL A 582 -20.33 -15.63 17.58
CA VAL A 582 -19.53 -14.86 16.63
C VAL A 582 -19.87 -13.39 16.81
N VAL A 583 -18.87 -12.57 17.06
CA VAL A 583 -19.06 -11.12 17.16
C VAL A 583 -18.37 -10.42 15.99
N ARG A 584 -18.96 -9.29 15.56
CA ARG A 584 -18.40 -8.41 14.54
C ARG A 584 -17.82 -7.16 15.19
N TYR A 585 -16.61 -6.80 14.83
CA TYR A 585 -16.02 -5.52 15.19
C TYR A 585 -16.48 -4.42 14.22
N ASP A 586 -16.95 -3.31 14.77
CA ASP A 586 -17.32 -2.09 14.04
C ASP A 586 -16.21 -1.04 14.20
N PRO A 587 -15.34 -0.81 13.19
CA PRO A 587 -14.27 0.18 13.28
C PRO A 587 -14.79 1.61 13.44
N GLY A 588 -15.99 1.91 12.93
CA GLY A 588 -16.62 3.23 13.06
C GLY A 588 -16.91 3.60 14.51
N ARG A 589 -17.31 2.62 15.33
CA ARG A 589 -17.70 2.79 16.73
C ARG A 589 -16.66 2.29 17.72
N ASP A 590 -15.62 1.59 17.27
CA ASP A 590 -14.65 0.85 18.10
C ASP A 590 -15.34 -0.09 19.11
N ALA A 591 -16.29 -0.88 18.63
CA ALA A 591 -17.18 -1.69 19.45
C ALA A 591 -17.53 -3.01 18.76
N PHE A 592 -18.07 -3.96 19.55
CA PHE A 592 -18.48 -5.27 19.06
C PHE A 592 -20.01 -5.40 19.04
N GLU A 593 -20.50 -6.09 18.01
CA GLU A 593 -21.91 -6.48 17.85
C GLU A 593 -21.98 -7.99 17.66
N LYS A 594 -23.03 -8.63 18.21
CA LYS A 594 -23.31 -10.03 17.92
C LYS A 594 -23.59 -10.20 16.43
N ALA A 595 -23.01 -11.25 15.84
CA ALA A 595 -23.12 -11.49 14.39
C ALA A 595 -23.69 -12.88 14.08
N GLY A 596 -23.53 -13.85 14.99
CA GLY A 596 -24.01 -15.19 14.81
C GLY A 596 -23.82 -16.06 16.06
N THR A 597 -24.34 -17.28 16.00
CA THR A 597 -24.20 -18.32 17.04
C THR A 597 -23.72 -19.61 16.40
N ASP A 598 -23.28 -20.55 17.22
CA ASP A 598 -22.81 -21.88 16.78
C ASP A 598 -21.71 -21.81 15.67
N GLY A 599 -20.89 -20.77 15.72
CA GLY A 599 -19.86 -20.54 14.74
C GLY A 599 -20.37 -20.15 13.35
N MET A 600 -21.64 -19.75 13.21
CA MET A 600 -22.26 -19.51 11.90
C MET A 600 -22.69 -18.06 11.73
N VAL A 601 -22.43 -17.51 10.53
CA VAL A 601 -22.93 -16.20 10.11
C VAL A 601 -23.54 -16.31 8.71
N ARG A 602 -24.79 -15.84 8.57
CA ARG A 602 -25.45 -15.67 7.28
C ARG A 602 -25.64 -14.19 6.99
N ARG A 603 -25.13 -13.74 5.88
CA ARG A 603 -25.31 -12.34 5.48
C ARG A 603 -25.07 -12.10 3.99
N THR A 604 -25.57 -10.97 3.53
CA THR A 604 -25.17 -10.36 2.26
C THR A 604 -24.11 -9.33 2.50
N PHE A 605 -22.96 -9.48 1.82
CA PHE A 605 -21.95 -8.44 1.69
C PHE A 605 -22.28 -7.60 0.47
N ASN A 606 -22.31 -6.29 0.61
CA ASN A 606 -22.37 -5.39 -0.53
C ASN A 606 -21.07 -5.51 -1.37
N GLY A 607 -21.11 -5.02 -2.60
CA GLY A 607 -19.91 -4.96 -3.45
C GLY A 607 -18.76 -4.23 -2.73
N GLY A 608 -17.59 -4.86 -2.66
CA GLY A 608 -16.40 -4.31 -1.96
C GLY A 608 -16.51 -4.21 -0.44
N GLU A 609 -17.54 -4.79 0.17
CA GLU A 609 -17.70 -4.74 1.63
C GLU A 609 -16.77 -5.73 2.32
N SER A 610 -16.26 -5.34 3.49
CA SER A 610 -15.49 -6.18 4.40
C SER A 610 -16.06 -6.18 5.81
N ALA A 611 -15.72 -7.20 6.59
CA ALA A 611 -16.09 -7.32 8.00
C ALA A 611 -14.98 -8.00 8.80
N VAL A 612 -14.80 -7.57 10.04
CA VAL A 612 -13.93 -8.21 11.01
C VAL A 612 -14.79 -9.01 11.97
N TYR A 613 -14.54 -10.32 12.07
CA TYR A 613 -15.20 -11.20 13.03
C TYR A 613 -14.22 -11.69 14.09
N VAL A 614 -14.75 -12.01 15.26
CA VAL A 614 -14.02 -12.65 16.35
C VAL A 614 -14.77 -13.89 16.80
N THR A 615 -14.03 -14.98 16.97
CA THR A 615 -14.53 -16.27 17.47
C THR A 615 -13.63 -16.79 18.59
N GLY A 616 -14.05 -17.87 19.28
CA GLY A 616 -13.39 -18.40 20.48
C GLY A 616 -13.80 -17.60 21.70
N GLU A 617 -12.84 -17.05 22.44
CA GLU A 617 -13.14 -16.13 23.54
C GLU A 617 -13.51 -14.75 22.98
N VAL A 618 -14.83 -14.52 22.86
CA VAL A 618 -15.34 -13.28 22.27
C VAL A 618 -15.42 -12.16 23.30
N PRO A 619 -15.13 -10.90 22.92
CA PRO A 619 -15.35 -9.73 23.77
C PRO A 619 -16.85 -9.48 24.00
N ALA A 620 -17.18 -8.71 25.04
CA ALA A 620 -18.55 -8.26 25.27
C ALA A 620 -19.08 -7.52 24.04
N ALA A 621 -20.24 -7.93 23.58
CA ALA A 621 -20.86 -7.41 22.37
C ALA A 621 -22.31 -7.02 22.64
N ARG A 622 -22.75 -5.93 22.02
CA ARG A 622 -24.15 -5.51 22.06
C ARG A 622 -24.98 -6.33 21.06
N GLU A 623 -26.25 -6.43 21.31
CA GLU A 623 -27.17 -6.90 20.29
C GLU A 623 -27.21 -5.90 19.13
N PRO A 624 -27.27 -6.36 17.88
CA PRO A 624 -27.46 -5.45 16.76
C PRO A 624 -28.83 -4.74 16.92
N THR A 625 -28.78 -3.42 16.81
CA THR A 625 -30.04 -2.64 16.81
C THR A 625 -30.82 -3.00 15.56
N ARG A 626 -32.02 -3.56 15.72
CA ARG A 626 -32.93 -3.88 14.62
C ARG A 626 -33.95 -2.79 14.48
N PHE A 627 -34.14 -2.32 13.26
CA PHE A 627 -35.19 -1.39 12.91
C PHE A 627 -36.19 -2.14 12.03
N GLU A 628 -37.12 -2.84 12.68
CA GLU A 628 -38.10 -3.72 12.01
C GLU A 628 -39.50 -3.05 11.86
N GLY A 629 -39.61 -1.80 12.29
CA GLY A 629 -40.82 -1.02 12.17
C GLY A 629 -41.07 -0.50 10.75
N ARG A 630 -41.99 0.47 10.67
CA ARG A 630 -42.39 1.05 9.39
C ARG A 630 -41.20 1.76 8.69
N THR A 631 -40.97 1.42 7.44
CA THR A 631 -40.05 2.13 6.55
C THR A 631 -40.77 3.18 5.76
N VAL A 632 -40.30 4.40 5.79
CA VAL A 632 -40.81 5.55 5.02
C VAL A 632 -39.74 5.99 4.03
N THR A 633 -40.12 6.10 2.75
CA THR A 633 -39.22 6.60 1.70
C THR A 633 -39.45 8.08 1.48
N LEU A 634 -38.39 8.87 1.47
CA LEU A 634 -38.40 10.31 1.21
C LEU A 634 -38.04 10.56 -0.27
N GLY A 635 -39.06 10.35 -1.14
CA GLY A 635 -38.86 10.40 -2.60
C GLY A 635 -39.03 11.77 -3.25
N ALA A 636 -39.70 12.73 -2.58
CA ALA A 636 -40.04 14.04 -3.18
C ALA A 636 -39.87 15.19 -2.17
N GLY A 637 -39.97 16.41 -2.66
CA GLY A 637 -39.85 17.61 -1.83
C GLY A 637 -38.40 18.06 -1.55
N TRP A 638 -37.42 17.48 -2.21
CA TRP A 638 -36.04 17.84 -2.05
C TRP A 638 -35.69 19.16 -2.73
N THR A 639 -34.82 19.91 -2.08
CA THR A 639 -34.13 21.06 -2.66
C THR A 639 -32.63 20.85 -2.61
N LEU A 640 -31.91 21.43 -3.58
CA LEU A 640 -30.44 21.35 -3.71
C LEU A 640 -29.86 22.75 -3.79
N ARG A 641 -28.81 23.00 -3.02
CA ARG A 641 -28.04 24.25 -3.04
C ARG A 641 -26.54 23.95 -3.02
N ALA A 642 -25.80 24.50 -3.99
CA ALA A 642 -24.32 24.46 -3.93
C ALA A 642 -23.82 25.24 -2.71
N LEU A 643 -22.86 24.70 -1.99
CA LEU A 643 -22.24 25.32 -0.82
C LEU A 643 -20.84 25.85 -1.14
N VAL A 644 -20.00 25.00 -1.75
CA VAL A 644 -18.61 25.30 -2.05
C VAL A 644 -18.29 24.67 -3.40
N SER A 645 -17.63 25.39 -4.29
CA SER A 645 -17.01 24.87 -5.51
C SER A 645 -15.49 24.85 -5.39
N TYR A 646 -14.90 23.86 -6.01
CA TYR A 646 -13.45 23.67 -6.17
C TYR A 646 -13.17 23.80 -7.66
N GLU A 647 -12.51 24.87 -8.05
CA GLU A 647 -12.33 25.22 -9.46
C GLU A 647 -10.84 25.30 -9.81
N VAL A 648 -10.51 24.96 -11.04
CA VAL A 648 -9.18 25.16 -11.57
C VAL A 648 -9.01 26.63 -11.95
N GLY A 649 -8.35 27.40 -11.08
CA GLY A 649 -8.02 28.80 -11.27
C GLY A 649 -6.91 29.03 -12.29
N ALA A 650 -6.39 30.26 -12.33
CA ALA A 650 -5.34 30.63 -13.27
C ALA A 650 -4.01 29.91 -12.99
N THR A 651 -3.62 29.79 -11.73
CA THR A 651 -2.33 29.22 -11.30
C THR A 651 -2.46 28.17 -10.19
N ASP A 652 -3.62 28.00 -9.58
CA ASP A 652 -3.87 27.11 -8.45
C ASP A 652 -5.33 26.71 -8.41
N PHE A 653 -5.69 25.76 -7.54
CA PHE A 653 -7.08 25.50 -7.21
C PHE A 653 -7.68 26.67 -6.42
N GLU A 654 -8.93 27.00 -6.73
CA GLU A 654 -9.70 28.03 -6.05
C GLU A 654 -10.90 27.42 -5.37
N VAL A 655 -11.00 27.62 -4.06
CA VAL A 655 -12.15 27.18 -3.25
C VAL A 655 -13.09 28.36 -3.05
N LYS A 656 -14.32 28.26 -3.61
CA LYS A 656 -15.29 29.36 -3.61
C LYS A 656 -16.57 29.00 -2.87
N ARG A 657 -17.00 29.87 -1.97
CA ARG A 657 -18.34 29.75 -1.38
C ARG A 657 -19.41 30.12 -2.42
N CYS A 658 -20.41 29.28 -2.57
CA CYS A 658 -21.52 29.50 -3.50
C CYS A 658 -22.65 30.26 -2.79
N ALA A 659 -23.13 31.33 -3.40
CA ALA A 659 -24.23 32.17 -2.90
C ALA A 659 -25.60 31.83 -3.55
N GLY A 660 -25.68 30.71 -4.30
CA GLY A 660 -26.89 30.34 -5.03
C GLY A 660 -28.07 29.96 -4.13
N GLU A 661 -29.28 30.16 -4.62
CA GLU A 661 -30.52 29.75 -3.96
C GLU A 661 -30.76 28.24 -4.09
N ALA A 662 -31.53 27.68 -3.15
CA ALA A 662 -31.95 26.30 -3.19
C ALA A 662 -32.96 26.09 -4.31
N LYS A 663 -32.74 25.09 -5.17
CA LYS A 663 -33.64 24.73 -6.27
C LYS A 663 -34.34 23.42 -5.98
N PRO A 664 -35.61 23.24 -6.33
CA PRO A 664 -36.25 21.93 -6.29
C PRO A 664 -35.46 20.92 -7.15
N VAL A 665 -35.34 19.69 -6.64
CA VAL A 665 -34.59 18.64 -7.34
C VAL A 665 -35.21 17.26 -7.09
N ALA A 666 -35.15 16.37 -8.08
CA ALA A 666 -35.30 14.95 -7.86
C ALA A 666 -33.95 14.36 -7.40
N LEU A 667 -33.98 13.27 -6.63
CA LEU A 667 -32.77 12.54 -6.30
C LEU A 667 -32.14 11.94 -7.55
N GLY A 668 -30.81 11.94 -7.63
CA GLY A 668 -30.03 11.46 -8.76
C GLY A 668 -28.81 12.31 -9.02
N ASP A 669 -28.31 12.26 -10.23
CA ASP A 669 -27.13 12.99 -10.68
C ASP A 669 -27.37 14.50 -10.73
N TRP A 670 -26.66 15.25 -9.90
CA TRP A 670 -26.83 16.71 -9.82
C TRP A 670 -26.17 17.50 -10.96
N ARG A 671 -25.40 16.83 -11.85
CA ARG A 671 -24.73 17.49 -12.98
C ARG A 671 -25.70 18.25 -13.88
N GLY A 672 -26.91 17.73 -14.04
CA GLY A 672 -27.99 18.41 -14.76
C GLY A 672 -28.50 19.70 -14.12
N VAL A 673 -28.20 19.93 -12.82
CA VAL A 673 -28.65 21.11 -12.05
C VAL A 673 -27.49 22.07 -11.74
N LEU A 674 -26.33 21.53 -11.38
CA LEU A 674 -25.14 22.30 -10.97
C LEU A 674 -24.10 22.45 -12.07
N GLY A 675 -24.20 21.67 -13.15
CA GLY A 675 -23.26 21.64 -14.27
C GLY A 675 -22.31 20.46 -14.24
N GLU A 676 -21.86 20.00 -15.42
CA GLU A 676 -20.95 18.87 -15.63
C GLU A 676 -19.61 19.04 -14.90
N GLN A 677 -19.13 20.28 -14.80
CA GLN A 677 -17.83 20.63 -14.24
C GLN A 677 -17.88 20.93 -12.73
N PHE A 678 -19.05 20.85 -12.10
CA PHE A 678 -19.14 21.17 -10.68
C PHE A 678 -18.40 20.13 -9.85
N SER A 679 -17.29 20.56 -9.26
CA SER A 679 -16.57 19.84 -8.21
C SER A 679 -16.81 20.59 -6.90
N GLY A 680 -17.38 19.92 -5.88
CA GLY A 680 -17.72 20.67 -4.68
C GLY A 680 -18.60 19.94 -3.69
N LYS A 681 -19.19 20.77 -2.84
CA LYS A 681 -20.14 20.33 -1.80
C LYS A 681 -21.49 20.98 -2.06
N ALA A 682 -22.55 20.19 -1.97
CA ALA A 682 -23.93 20.71 -2.10
C ALA A 682 -24.84 20.14 -1.00
N LEU A 683 -25.81 20.94 -0.59
CA LEU A 683 -26.78 20.64 0.44
C LEU A 683 -28.10 20.23 -0.17
N TYR A 684 -28.51 19.00 0.09
CA TYR A 684 -29.88 18.53 -0.08
C TYR A 684 -30.67 18.78 1.20
N ARG A 685 -31.91 19.27 1.05
CA ARG A 685 -32.82 19.52 2.19
C ARG A 685 -34.21 19.06 1.84
N VAL A 686 -34.85 18.35 2.79
CA VAL A 686 -36.23 17.94 2.70
C VAL A 686 -36.94 18.14 4.05
N GLU A 687 -38.21 18.59 3.99
CA GLU A 687 -39.09 18.58 5.14
C GLU A 687 -40.09 17.42 4.99
N PHE A 688 -40.36 16.72 6.06
CA PHE A 688 -41.32 15.61 6.08
C PHE A 688 -41.97 15.47 7.43
N ASP A 689 -43.17 14.90 7.44
CA ASP A 689 -43.91 14.60 8.67
C ASP A 689 -43.69 13.16 9.10
N SER A 690 -43.51 12.95 10.41
CA SER A 690 -43.46 11.62 11.03
C SER A 690 -44.59 11.43 12.03
N ASP A 691 -45.27 10.30 11.94
CA ASP A 691 -46.29 9.90 12.90
C ASP A 691 -45.72 9.43 14.25
N VAL A 692 -44.40 9.10 14.26
CA VAL A 692 -43.67 8.57 15.42
C VAL A 692 -42.56 9.50 15.84
N ALA A 693 -42.21 9.43 17.14
CA ALA A 693 -40.98 10.02 17.68
C ALA A 693 -40.10 8.90 18.21
N GLY A 694 -38.78 9.10 18.22
CA GLY A 694 -37.83 8.12 18.73
C GLY A 694 -36.73 7.75 17.73
N GLU A 695 -35.99 6.70 18.05
CA GLU A 695 -34.85 6.24 17.21
C GLU A 695 -35.33 5.65 15.87
N ALA A 696 -34.62 5.98 14.83
CA ALA A 696 -34.81 5.45 13.49
C ALA A 696 -33.47 5.25 12.80
N LEU A 697 -33.43 4.35 11.83
CA LEU A 697 -32.27 4.21 10.93
C LEU A 697 -32.54 4.99 9.66
N LEU A 698 -31.77 6.04 9.43
CA LEU A 698 -31.71 6.72 8.14
C LEU A 698 -30.77 5.94 7.21
N ASP A 699 -31.25 5.58 6.02
CA ASP A 699 -30.47 5.03 4.93
C ASP A 699 -30.60 5.97 3.73
N LEU A 700 -29.49 6.53 3.26
CA LEU A 700 -29.45 7.40 2.07
C LEU A 700 -29.42 6.63 0.75
N GLY A 701 -29.28 5.28 0.82
CA GLY A 701 -29.07 4.48 -0.38
C GLY A 701 -27.73 4.82 -1.05
N GLU A 702 -27.77 5.08 -2.34
CA GLU A 702 -26.59 5.42 -3.13
C GLU A 702 -26.25 6.90 -3.04
N VAL A 703 -24.96 7.19 -2.76
CA VAL A 703 -24.39 8.55 -2.72
C VAL A 703 -23.08 8.58 -3.52
N LYS A 704 -22.92 9.60 -4.32
CA LYS A 704 -21.69 9.87 -5.10
C LYS A 704 -21.09 11.22 -4.62
N TRP A 705 -20.12 11.29 -3.62
CA TRP A 705 -19.40 10.11 -3.08
C TRP A 705 -19.38 10.11 -1.55
N CYS A 706 -19.28 11.26 -0.93
CA CYS A 706 -19.27 11.41 0.53
C CYS A 706 -20.54 12.09 1.02
N ALA A 707 -20.97 11.81 2.24
CA ALA A 707 -22.13 12.48 2.81
C ALA A 707 -21.94 12.78 4.30
N SER A 708 -22.53 13.91 4.74
CA SER A 708 -22.81 14.20 6.15
C SER A 708 -24.29 14.51 6.33
N VAL A 709 -24.80 14.18 7.50
CA VAL A 709 -26.24 14.24 7.79
C VAL A 709 -26.50 15.10 9.01
N ARG A 710 -27.54 15.93 8.90
CA ARG A 710 -28.11 16.67 10.03
C ARG A 710 -29.63 16.48 10.03
N LEU A 711 -30.18 16.03 11.15
CA LEU A 711 -31.63 15.90 11.32
C LEU A 711 -32.09 16.86 12.41
N ASN A 712 -33.06 17.73 12.08
CA ASN A 712 -33.60 18.74 13.00
C ASN A 712 -32.51 19.63 13.63
N GLY A 713 -31.42 19.92 12.88
CA GLY A 713 -30.27 20.69 13.34
C GLY A 713 -29.24 19.90 14.16
N VAL A 714 -29.51 18.63 14.46
CA VAL A 714 -28.58 17.75 15.18
C VAL A 714 -27.68 17.03 14.17
N ASP A 715 -26.37 17.17 14.35
CA ASP A 715 -25.38 16.52 13.50
C ASP A 715 -25.32 15.01 13.80
N ALA A 716 -25.53 14.17 12.79
CA ALA A 716 -25.41 12.73 12.87
C ALA A 716 -24.04 12.21 12.42
N GLY A 717 -23.17 13.09 11.91
CA GLY A 717 -21.82 12.81 11.47
C GLY A 717 -21.66 12.63 9.96
N ALA A 718 -20.42 12.38 9.56
CA ALA A 718 -20.02 12.25 8.16
C ALA A 718 -19.57 10.82 7.83
N ARG A 719 -19.74 10.44 6.55
CA ARG A 719 -19.19 9.21 5.98
C ARG A 719 -18.46 9.50 4.68
N PHE A 720 -17.25 8.94 4.60
CA PHE A 720 -16.41 9.03 3.41
C PHE A 720 -16.85 8.00 2.34
N PHE A 721 -17.32 6.84 2.77
CA PHE A 721 -17.81 5.74 1.93
C PHE A 721 -19.03 5.08 2.55
N GLY A 722 -19.75 4.30 1.75
CA GLY A 722 -20.94 3.55 2.19
C GLY A 722 -20.64 2.36 3.14
N PRO A 723 -21.68 1.79 3.77
CA PRO A 723 -23.09 2.15 3.62
C PRO A 723 -23.43 3.49 4.29
N PHE A 724 -24.24 4.30 3.63
CA PHE A 724 -24.62 5.63 4.10
C PHE A 724 -25.84 5.56 5.03
N ARG A 725 -25.62 5.00 6.23
CA ARG A 725 -26.65 4.72 7.25
C ARG A 725 -26.31 5.37 8.58
N TRP A 726 -27.28 6.06 9.19
CA TRP A 726 -27.11 6.70 10.49
C TRP A 726 -28.29 6.38 11.41
N PRO A 727 -28.05 6.04 12.69
CA PRO A 727 -29.09 6.15 13.70
C PRO A 727 -29.41 7.64 13.91
N VAL A 728 -30.69 7.97 13.89
CA VAL A 728 -31.20 9.34 14.04
C VAL A 728 -32.41 9.35 14.96
N THR A 729 -32.76 10.53 15.53
CA THR A 729 -33.93 10.67 16.39
C THR A 729 -34.99 11.50 15.71
N LEU A 730 -36.13 10.88 15.41
CA LEU A 730 -37.29 11.54 14.84
C LEU A 730 -38.09 12.30 15.89
N LYS A 731 -38.71 13.40 15.47
CA LYS A 731 -39.77 14.09 16.22
C LYS A 731 -41.13 13.72 15.60
N LYS A 732 -42.17 13.63 16.41
CA LYS A 732 -43.52 13.53 15.90
C LYS A 732 -43.93 14.85 15.21
N GLY A 733 -44.54 14.78 14.03
CA GLY A 733 -44.83 15.92 13.18
C GLY A 733 -43.65 16.29 12.29
N LYS A 734 -43.41 17.56 12.08
CA LYS A 734 -42.40 18.10 11.14
C LYS A 734 -40.97 17.77 11.54
N ASN A 735 -40.22 17.18 10.58
CA ASN A 735 -38.76 16.94 10.63
C ASN A 735 -38.10 17.61 9.44
N VAL A 736 -36.85 18.01 9.61
CA VAL A 736 -36.00 18.59 8.57
C VAL A 736 -34.75 17.77 8.45
N LEU A 737 -34.57 17.14 7.29
CA LEU A 737 -33.36 16.40 6.97
C LEU A 737 -32.49 17.24 6.02
N GLU A 738 -31.21 17.39 6.41
CA GLU A 738 -30.19 18.05 5.64
C GLU A 738 -29.07 17.05 5.36
N VAL A 739 -28.69 16.89 4.08
CA VAL A 739 -27.62 16.00 3.63
C VAL A 739 -26.63 16.80 2.80
N THR A 740 -25.42 16.98 3.31
CA THR A 740 -24.33 17.56 2.52
C THR A 740 -23.62 16.44 1.78
N VAL A 741 -23.53 16.55 0.46
CA VAL A 741 -22.82 15.61 -0.40
C VAL A 741 -21.59 16.29 -0.99
N ALA A 742 -20.47 15.57 -1.08
CA ALA A 742 -19.26 15.99 -1.79
C ALA A 742 -18.97 15.01 -2.94
N ASN A 743 -18.55 15.56 -4.09
CA ASN A 743 -18.09 14.77 -5.23
C ASN A 743 -16.56 14.82 -5.37
N LEU A 744 -16.03 14.58 -6.56
CA LEU A 744 -14.59 14.45 -6.84
C LEU A 744 -14.05 15.66 -7.61
N LEU A 745 -12.75 15.88 -7.52
CA LEU A 745 -12.05 16.90 -8.30
C LEU A 745 -11.99 16.54 -9.80
N ALA A 746 -12.15 15.28 -10.13
CA ALA A 746 -12.20 14.77 -11.51
C ALA A 746 -13.26 15.45 -12.37
N ASN A 747 -14.36 15.97 -11.80
CA ASN A 747 -15.35 16.71 -12.56
C ASN A 747 -14.77 17.99 -13.19
N GLN A 748 -13.74 18.58 -12.59
CA GLN A 748 -12.96 19.66 -13.18
C GLN A 748 -11.84 19.13 -14.10
N LEU A 749 -11.01 18.22 -13.60
CA LEU A 749 -9.79 17.77 -14.28
C LEU A 749 -10.08 16.79 -15.45
N GLY A 750 -11.21 16.12 -15.45
CA GLY A 750 -11.67 15.30 -16.57
C GLY A 750 -12.07 16.11 -17.83
N VAL A 751 -12.17 17.44 -17.71
CA VAL A 751 -12.49 18.33 -18.83
C VAL A 751 -11.24 18.64 -19.65
N ASP A 752 -11.20 18.16 -20.89
CA ASP A 752 -10.02 18.29 -21.77
C ASP A 752 -9.55 19.73 -21.91
N ALA A 753 -10.45 20.70 -22.09
CA ALA A 753 -10.11 22.10 -22.25
C ALA A 753 -9.39 22.71 -21.03
N ILE A 754 -9.79 22.29 -19.81
CA ILE A 754 -9.16 22.72 -18.57
C ILE A 754 -7.75 22.14 -18.49
N ARG A 755 -7.63 20.81 -18.67
CA ARG A 755 -6.37 20.09 -18.62
C ARG A 755 -5.38 20.55 -19.68
N ASP A 756 -5.84 20.73 -20.93
CA ASP A 756 -5.00 21.23 -22.02
C ASP A 756 -4.50 22.67 -21.76
N ARG A 757 -5.28 23.50 -21.07
CA ARG A 757 -4.82 24.82 -20.62
C ARG A 757 -3.66 24.69 -19.62
N ILE A 758 -3.79 23.84 -18.60
CA ILE A 758 -2.75 23.63 -17.58
C ILE A 758 -1.46 23.13 -18.25
N LEU A 759 -1.57 22.14 -19.12
CA LEU A 759 -0.45 21.57 -19.85
C LEU A 759 0.25 22.60 -20.75
N ARG A 760 -0.52 23.40 -21.48
CA ARG A 760 0.03 24.46 -22.34
C ARG A 760 0.73 25.56 -21.54
N ASP A 761 0.10 26.02 -20.45
CA ASP A 761 0.57 27.22 -19.74
C ASP A 761 1.74 26.91 -18.81
N PHE A 762 1.84 25.68 -18.28
CA PHE A 762 2.85 25.30 -17.31
C PHE A 762 3.79 24.19 -17.78
N GLN A 763 3.59 23.62 -18.95
CA GLN A 763 4.45 22.62 -19.58
C GLN A 763 4.91 21.50 -18.62
N PRO A 764 4.02 20.77 -17.97
CA PRO A 764 4.43 19.67 -17.12
C PRO A 764 5.10 18.59 -17.96
N ASN A 765 5.88 17.74 -17.28
CA ASN A 765 6.32 16.50 -17.90
C ASN A 765 5.09 15.60 -18.17
N GLY A 766 4.69 15.48 -19.41
CA GLY A 766 3.49 14.76 -19.82
C GLY A 766 3.52 13.23 -19.60
N THR A 767 4.45 12.67 -18.83
CA THR A 767 4.51 11.22 -18.61
C THR A 767 3.40 10.77 -17.67
N TYR A 768 3.32 11.33 -16.48
CA TYR A 768 2.26 10.99 -15.52
C TYR A 768 0.89 11.42 -16.03
N GLU A 769 0.79 12.62 -16.58
CA GLU A 769 -0.44 13.13 -17.17
C GLU A 769 -1.03 12.17 -18.23
N ARG A 770 -0.21 11.61 -19.11
CA ARG A 770 -0.66 10.66 -20.14
C ARG A 770 -1.27 9.39 -19.52
N HIS A 771 -0.79 8.96 -18.36
CA HIS A 771 -1.35 7.80 -17.66
C HIS A 771 -2.61 8.13 -16.88
N GLN A 772 -2.72 9.32 -16.29
CA GLN A 772 -3.83 9.75 -15.44
C GLN A 772 -5.06 10.21 -16.23
N ARG A 773 -4.85 10.90 -17.35
CA ARG A 773 -5.93 11.51 -18.15
C ARG A 773 -7.11 10.58 -18.48
N PRO A 774 -6.91 9.31 -18.87
CA PRO A 774 -8.04 8.39 -19.06
C PRO A 774 -8.82 8.11 -17.78
N PHE A 775 -8.13 8.10 -16.63
CA PHE A 775 -8.75 7.83 -15.34
C PHE A 775 -9.64 8.98 -14.89
N ASP A 776 -9.25 10.22 -15.10
CA ASP A 776 -10.03 11.39 -14.69
C ASP A 776 -11.35 11.57 -15.46
N LYS A 777 -11.60 10.75 -16.47
CA LYS A 777 -12.88 10.67 -17.16
C LYS A 777 -13.86 9.69 -16.52
N LEU A 778 -13.46 9.02 -15.45
CA LEU A 778 -14.29 8.08 -14.70
C LEU A 778 -15.01 8.77 -13.53
N ASN A 779 -16.02 8.13 -13.00
CA ASN A 779 -16.67 8.50 -11.73
C ASN A 779 -17.21 9.95 -11.67
N HIS A 780 -17.65 10.51 -12.78
CA HIS A 780 -18.19 11.88 -12.84
C HIS A 780 -19.61 12.01 -12.29
N GLU A 781 -20.37 10.92 -12.17
CA GLU A 781 -21.67 10.93 -11.53
C GLU A 781 -21.57 11.49 -10.12
N SER A 782 -22.48 12.36 -9.73
CA SER A 782 -22.38 13.14 -8.52
C SER A 782 -23.74 13.41 -7.90
N GLY A 783 -23.86 13.26 -6.59
CA GLY A 783 -25.09 13.62 -5.89
C GLY A 783 -25.67 12.54 -4.98
N LEU A 784 -26.91 12.77 -4.56
CA LEU A 784 -27.72 11.85 -3.76
C LEU A 784 -28.68 11.10 -4.66
N PHE A 785 -28.44 9.80 -4.89
CA PHE A 785 -29.25 8.96 -5.78
C PHE A 785 -30.40 8.29 -5.04
N GLY A 786 -30.21 7.97 -3.78
CA GLY A 786 -31.20 7.29 -2.96
C GLY A 786 -31.34 5.78 -3.26
N PRO A 787 -32.49 5.15 -2.98
CA PRO A 787 -33.63 5.75 -2.29
C PRO A 787 -33.32 6.14 -0.83
N VAL A 788 -33.74 7.32 -0.41
CA VAL A 788 -33.60 7.74 0.98
C VAL A 788 -34.77 7.20 1.80
N SER A 789 -34.46 6.45 2.86
CA SER A 789 -35.46 5.83 3.71
C SER A 789 -35.17 5.99 5.20
N LEU A 790 -36.23 5.91 5.99
CA LEU A 790 -36.20 5.90 7.45
C LEU A 790 -36.93 4.67 7.94
N ALA A 791 -36.24 3.80 8.66
CA ALA A 791 -36.85 2.67 9.34
C ALA A 791 -36.94 2.95 10.84
N SER A 792 -38.12 2.93 11.41
CA SER A 792 -38.33 3.07 12.86
C SER A 792 -38.12 1.76 13.61
N HIS A 793 -38.04 1.82 14.96
CA HIS A 793 -38.04 0.65 15.80
C HIS A 793 -39.37 -0.11 15.72
#